data_95d6bb48bdffb486b6430daee70cfef6
#
_entry.id   95d6bb48bdffb486b6430daee70cfef6
#
_cell.length_a   1.000
_cell.length_b   1.000
_cell.length_c   1.000
_cell.angle_alpha   90.00
_cell.angle_beta   90.00
_cell.angle_gamma   90.00
#
_symmetry.space_group_name_H-M   'P 1'
#
loop_
_entity.id
_entity.type
_entity.pdbx_description
1 polymer ?
#
loop_
_entity_poly.entity_id
_entity_poly.type
_entity_poly.pdbx_seq_one_letter_code
_entity_poly.pdbx_strand_id
1 'polypeptide(L)'
;MTKSNEQNILVGIDVGSTTTKIVAVDANDRHQLLFSDYARHHANQIASVIRSIKKFCGHIRDKKIRLCLTGSGAKPVASILKVPFVQEVAANAIALQDQFDQVGTAIELGGQDAKMIFFKDPENGQSQSVSDMRMNGSCAGGTGAFIDEIASVLKVPVEQFNELAQKGTHLYDISGRCGVYAKTDIQPLLNQGAAKEDLALSAFHAIAKQTIGGLAQGLEIKKPVAFEGGPLTFHPTLVKVFAERLDLKEDEILCPKHSELMIAYGAALSLEKMFADSKPKDVNKMLVILEDAQKDHSHLSGEIAKPFFESKEEENAFKEAHKKKQVTWKKPQKGEVVRCFLGIDAGSTTTKFVLLDEQEEILDSFYAPNEGDPLKVAKEALIRLRKRYEEAGAELEILSAGTTGYGEMLFSKAFEIPCHTVETVAHARASEKYVKDASFILDIGGQDMKAIWLEDGVITNILLNEACSSGCGSFLENFASSLHIPTKEIAKKAFASKNPAVLGSRCTVFMNSSIITEQRNGKNPEDIMAGLCRSIIQNVFTKVIRVSNLDSLGTKIVVQGGTFENDAVLRAMEEYVGREVIRAPYPGIMGAIGVGLIAKEQYEKSTEDVGTWDLRDLDTFSYEQQANAPCPFCTNHCQRTIIQFSNGNSWVTNNRCEKGEIIGDPRNDEVGKQLKETIRKTQSVPDLFQERKELLFKEYPYPVPKKERNITIGIPRVLSYWDTMPFWTTFFKSLGYKVQLSDESTREIYESGLSAVTSDTVCFPAKLVHGHLRNLVKKYHVDRIFMPSITTVPPENMEKTSESMCAVVKGYPIVIRNSDNPQDKWNVPFDAPLFHWHTKKDRQRQLVKYMEDVYYVSKEEVMNAMHT
;
A
#
# COMPACT_ATOMS: atom_id res chain seq x y z
N MET A 1 -28.94 -14.19 -59.46
CA MET A 1 -28.32 -13.05 -58.79
C MET A 1 -28.42 -13.27 -57.27
N THR A 2 -27.46 -13.93 -56.70
CA THR A 2 -27.30 -14.19 -55.31
C THR A 2 -26.90 -12.85 -54.64
N LYS A 3 -27.78 -12.31 -53.79
CA LYS A 3 -27.43 -11.18 -52.91
C LYS A 3 -26.18 -11.60 -52.11
N SER A 4 -25.07 -10.91 -52.30
CA SER A 4 -23.93 -10.99 -51.37
C SER A 4 -24.44 -10.63 -50.00
N ASN A 5 -24.42 -11.56 -49.06
CA ASN A 5 -24.55 -11.29 -47.63
C ASN A 5 -23.33 -10.44 -47.22
N GLU A 6 -23.44 -9.10 -47.35
CA GLU A 6 -22.49 -8.25 -46.64
C GLU A 6 -22.67 -8.56 -45.15
N GLN A 7 -21.69 -9.21 -44.54
CA GLN A 7 -21.67 -9.43 -43.09
C GLN A 7 -21.66 -8.05 -42.40
N ASN A 8 -22.67 -7.77 -41.62
CA ASN A 8 -22.75 -6.53 -40.85
C ASN A 8 -21.95 -6.72 -39.55
N ILE A 9 -20.65 -6.43 -39.63
CA ILE A 9 -19.72 -6.66 -38.50
C ILE A 9 -19.73 -5.43 -37.55
N LEU A 10 -20.04 -5.69 -36.30
CA LEU A 10 -19.93 -4.71 -35.22
C LEU A 10 -18.60 -4.90 -34.49
N VAL A 11 -17.83 -3.83 -34.40
CA VAL A 11 -16.52 -3.85 -33.73
C VAL A 11 -16.52 -2.87 -32.56
N GLY A 12 -16.11 -3.35 -31.42
CA GLY A 12 -15.86 -2.50 -30.23
C GLY A 12 -14.36 -2.54 -29.89
N ILE A 13 -13.80 -1.38 -29.60
CA ILE A 13 -12.42 -1.26 -29.10
C ILE A 13 -12.45 -0.54 -27.77
N ASP A 14 -11.92 -1.20 -26.74
CA ASP A 14 -11.64 -0.60 -25.44
C ASP A 14 -10.15 -0.27 -25.35
N VAL A 15 -9.86 1.04 -25.21
CA VAL A 15 -8.50 1.53 -24.94
C VAL A 15 -8.42 1.97 -23.49
N GLY A 16 -8.13 1.02 -22.62
CA GLY A 16 -7.98 1.28 -21.19
C GLY A 16 -6.66 1.97 -20.82
N SER A 17 -6.36 2.01 -19.54
CA SER A 17 -5.14 2.62 -19.00
C SER A 17 -3.86 1.78 -19.30
N THR A 18 -3.98 0.47 -19.39
CA THR A 18 -2.86 -0.46 -19.56
C THR A 18 -2.98 -1.37 -20.78
N THR A 19 -4.21 -1.61 -21.24
CA THR A 19 -4.52 -2.60 -22.27
C THR A 19 -5.43 -2.04 -23.36
N THR A 20 -5.27 -2.57 -24.57
CA THR A 20 -6.21 -2.39 -25.68
C THR A 20 -6.91 -3.72 -25.95
N LYS A 21 -8.22 -3.69 -26.05
CA LYS A 21 -9.05 -4.86 -26.35
C LYS A 21 -9.90 -4.55 -27.57
N ILE A 22 -10.07 -5.52 -28.44
CA ILE A 22 -10.93 -5.43 -29.60
C ILE A 22 -11.85 -6.65 -29.65
N VAL A 23 -13.09 -6.42 -29.94
CA VAL A 23 -14.12 -7.45 -30.12
C VAL A 23 -14.87 -7.18 -31.42
N ALA A 24 -15.04 -8.21 -32.24
CA ALA A 24 -15.89 -8.16 -33.42
C ALA A 24 -16.97 -9.25 -33.32
N VAL A 25 -18.23 -8.86 -33.51
CA VAL A 25 -19.40 -9.75 -33.50
C VAL A 25 -20.22 -9.60 -34.79
N ASP A 26 -20.96 -10.65 -35.11
CA ASP A 26 -21.95 -10.58 -36.20
C ASP A 26 -23.21 -9.86 -35.72
N ALA A 27 -23.68 -8.83 -36.43
CA ALA A 27 -24.90 -8.13 -36.09
C ALA A 27 -26.17 -9.01 -36.08
N ASN A 28 -26.14 -10.11 -36.86
CA ASN A 28 -27.27 -11.05 -36.93
C ASN A 28 -27.24 -12.11 -35.83
N ASP A 29 -26.05 -12.40 -35.30
CA ASP A 29 -25.83 -13.31 -34.16
C ASP A 29 -24.81 -12.73 -33.20
N ARG A 30 -25.31 -11.93 -32.25
CA ARG A 30 -24.46 -11.20 -31.29
C ARG A 30 -23.62 -12.11 -30.40
N HIS A 31 -24.04 -13.36 -30.24
CA HIS A 31 -23.29 -14.33 -29.43
C HIS A 31 -22.13 -14.95 -30.20
N GLN A 32 -22.09 -14.79 -31.55
CA GLN A 32 -20.99 -15.24 -32.35
C GLN A 32 -19.83 -14.22 -32.35
N LEU A 33 -18.83 -14.50 -31.52
CA LEU A 33 -17.57 -13.76 -31.51
C LEU A 33 -16.75 -14.12 -32.74
N LEU A 34 -16.64 -13.17 -33.68
CA LEU A 34 -15.88 -13.36 -34.94
C LEU A 34 -14.37 -13.17 -34.72
N PHE A 35 -13.99 -12.25 -33.84
CA PHE A 35 -12.60 -11.96 -33.54
C PHE A 35 -12.50 -11.27 -32.17
N SER A 36 -11.42 -11.56 -31.45
CA SER A 36 -11.02 -10.80 -30.26
C SER A 36 -9.50 -10.76 -30.14
N ASP A 37 -8.99 -9.66 -29.54
CA ASP A 37 -7.59 -9.51 -29.15
C ASP A 37 -7.52 -8.73 -27.85
N TYR A 38 -6.60 -9.13 -26.98
CA TYR A 38 -6.29 -8.50 -25.73
C TYR A 38 -4.78 -8.26 -25.65
N ALA A 39 -4.35 -7.02 -25.59
CA ALA A 39 -2.92 -6.68 -25.64
C ALA A 39 -2.56 -5.52 -24.69
N ARG A 40 -1.43 -5.62 -24.03
CA ARG A 40 -0.84 -4.48 -23.31
C ARG A 40 -0.29 -3.46 -24.32
N HIS A 41 -0.60 -2.15 -24.12
CA HIS A 41 -0.16 -1.10 -25.05
C HIS A 41 1.17 -0.44 -24.68
N HIS A 42 1.73 -0.75 -23.50
CA HIS A 42 3.03 -0.22 -23.06
C HIS A 42 3.14 1.29 -23.30
N ALA A 43 2.11 2.04 -22.86
CA ALA A 43 2.01 3.48 -23.01
C ALA A 43 1.88 4.02 -24.47
N ASN A 44 1.86 3.16 -25.48
CA ASN A 44 1.64 3.57 -26.87
C ASN A 44 0.26 3.10 -27.38
N GLN A 45 -0.76 3.86 -27.02
CA GLN A 45 -2.16 3.53 -27.28
C GLN A 45 -2.48 3.45 -28.78
N ILE A 46 -2.07 4.46 -29.57
CA ILE A 46 -2.34 4.51 -31.01
C ILE A 46 -1.67 3.31 -31.72
N ALA A 47 -0.40 3.05 -31.45
CA ALA A 47 0.30 1.90 -32.04
C ALA A 47 -0.35 0.56 -31.65
N SER A 48 -0.90 0.45 -30.45
CA SER A 48 -1.61 -0.74 -30.02
C SER A 48 -2.93 -0.93 -30.76
N VAL A 49 -3.70 0.14 -30.94
CA VAL A 49 -4.93 0.11 -31.75
C VAL A 49 -4.63 -0.26 -33.19
N ILE A 50 -3.58 0.31 -33.79
CA ILE A 50 -3.13 -0.06 -35.15
C ILE A 50 -2.79 -1.56 -35.22
N ARG A 51 -2.05 -2.09 -34.25
CA ARG A 51 -1.69 -3.52 -34.18
C ARG A 51 -2.94 -4.42 -34.10
N SER A 52 -3.87 -4.11 -33.22
CA SER A 52 -5.10 -4.88 -33.04
C SER A 52 -5.98 -4.83 -34.30
N ILE A 53 -6.10 -3.66 -34.95
CA ILE A 53 -6.82 -3.55 -36.22
C ILE A 53 -6.10 -4.34 -37.35
N LYS A 54 -4.77 -4.32 -37.42
CA LYS A 54 -4.01 -5.12 -38.40
C LYS A 54 -4.20 -6.62 -38.16
N LYS A 55 -4.21 -7.10 -36.94
CA LYS A 55 -4.53 -8.50 -36.61
C LYS A 55 -5.96 -8.84 -37.04
N PHE A 56 -6.92 -7.98 -36.73
CA PHE A 56 -8.29 -8.15 -37.17
C PHE A 56 -8.40 -8.28 -38.69
N CYS A 57 -7.72 -7.43 -39.49
CA CYS A 57 -7.69 -7.48 -40.93
C CYS A 57 -7.09 -8.79 -41.48
N GLY A 58 -6.21 -9.43 -40.74
CA GLY A 58 -5.63 -10.73 -41.08
C GLY A 58 -6.61 -11.89 -40.93
N HIS A 59 -7.65 -11.74 -40.12
CA HIS A 59 -8.63 -12.80 -39.82
C HIS A 59 -9.95 -12.62 -40.58
N ILE A 60 -10.37 -11.38 -40.84
CA ILE A 60 -11.65 -11.06 -41.45
C ILE A 60 -11.46 -10.40 -42.80
N ARG A 61 -12.12 -10.97 -43.83
CA ARG A 61 -11.98 -10.49 -45.23
C ARG A 61 -12.79 -9.23 -45.55
N ASP A 62 -13.81 -8.93 -44.74
CA ASP A 62 -14.66 -7.75 -44.90
C ASP A 62 -13.91 -6.47 -44.56
N LYS A 63 -13.91 -5.53 -45.49
CA LYS A 63 -13.19 -4.25 -45.37
C LYS A 63 -14.06 -3.15 -44.76
N LYS A 64 -15.37 -3.38 -44.56
CA LYS A 64 -16.32 -2.39 -44.00
C LYS A 64 -16.90 -2.89 -42.72
N ILE A 65 -16.69 -2.12 -41.65
CA ILE A 65 -17.14 -2.43 -40.28
C ILE A 65 -17.85 -1.21 -39.70
N ARG A 66 -18.76 -1.44 -38.76
CA ARG A 66 -19.22 -0.41 -37.82
C ARG A 66 -18.33 -0.50 -36.59
N LEU A 67 -17.78 0.63 -36.18
CA LEU A 67 -16.80 0.70 -35.08
C LEU A 67 -17.28 1.66 -33.99
N CYS A 68 -17.24 1.25 -32.75
CA CYS A 68 -17.39 2.08 -31.57
C CYS A 68 -16.18 1.92 -30.65
N LEU A 69 -15.74 3.04 -30.06
CA LEU A 69 -14.66 3.04 -29.10
C LEU A 69 -15.15 3.35 -27.68
N THR A 70 -14.43 2.81 -26.73
CA THR A 70 -14.62 3.05 -25.31
C THR A 70 -13.26 3.01 -24.59
N GLY A 71 -13.25 3.39 -23.32
CA GLY A 71 -12.02 3.37 -22.55
C GLY A 71 -11.41 4.76 -22.33
N SER A 72 -10.67 4.87 -21.25
CA SER A 72 -10.06 6.14 -20.83
C SER A 72 -9.08 6.75 -21.85
N GLY A 73 -8.44 5.92 -22.69
CA GLY A 73 -7.52 6.33 -23.77
C GLY A 73 -8.13 6.46 -25.15
N ALA A 74 -9.41 6.09 -25.33
CA ALA A 74 -10.01 5.94 -26.66
C ALA A 74 -10.54 7.25 -27.27
N LYS A 75 -10.87 8.25 -26.46
CA LYS A 75 -11.53 9.47 -26.94
C LYS A 75 -10.77 10.23 -28.03
N PRO A 76 -9.43 10.40 -27.96
CA PRO A 76 -8.66 10.98 -29.06
C PRO A 76 -8.72 10.14 -30.34
N VAL A 77 -8.61 8.84 -30.21
CA VAL A 77 -8.67 7.90 -31.35
C VAL A 77 -10.04 7.93 -32.02
N ALA A 78 -11.12 7.98 -31.24
CA ALA A 78 -12.49 8.10 -31.76
C ALA A 78 -12.69 9.42 -32.54
N SER A 79 -12.12 10.51 -32.05
CA SER A 79 -12.16 11.82 -32.72
C SER A 79 -11.38 11.81 -34.03
N ILE A 80 -10.20 11.23 -34.08
CA ILE A 80 -9.36 11.08 -35.27
C ILE A 80 -10.10 10.25 -36.33
N LEU A 81 -10.68 9.13 -35.94
CA LEU A 81 -11.41 8.23 -36.83
C LEU A 81 -12.83 8.71 -37.17
N LYS A 82 -13.35 9.70 -36.44
CA LYS A 82 -14.75 10.18 -36.51
C LYS A 82 -15.74 9.02 -36.37
N VAL A 83 -15.59 8.24 -35.29
CA VAL A 83 -16.46 7.10 -34.94
C VAL A 83 -17.14 7.36 -33.60
N PRO A 84 -18.27 6.67 -33.27
CA PRO A 84 -18.90 6.75 -31.98
C PRO A 84 -17.98 6.41 -30.84
N PHE A 85 -18.22 7.07 -29.70
CA PHE A 85 -17.59 6.78 -28.41
C PHE A 85 -18.68 6.54 -27.37
N VAL A 86 -18.60 5.43 -26.64
CA VAL A 86 -19.50 5.12 -25.54
C VAL A 86 -18.73 5.14 -24.22
N GLN A 87 -19.35 5.59 -23.15
CA GLN A 87 -18.77 5.55 -21.80
C GLN A 87 -18.63 4.09 -21.33
N GLU A 88 -17.54 3.76 -20.65
CA GLU A 88 -17.22 2.42 -20.18
C GLU A 88 -18.37 1.78 -19.38
N VAL A 89 -18.98 2.53 -18.46
CA VAL A 89 -20.09 2.05 -17.63
C VAL A 89 -21.32 1.70 -18.46
N ALA A 90 -21.65 2.52 -19.47
CA ALA A 90 -22.76 2.25 -20.36
C ALA A 90 -22.48 1.02 -21.24
N ALA A 91 -21.25 0.88 -21.75
CA ALA A 91 -20.83 -0.30 -22.48
C ALA A 91 -20.92 -1.55 -21.60
N ASN A 92 -20.42 -1.49 -20.38
CA ASN A 92 -20.47 -2.59 -19.41
C ASN A 92 -21.92 -3.02 -19.12
N ALA A 93 -22.80 -2.08 -18.78
CA ALA A 93 -24.20 -2.38 -18.52
C ALA A 93 -24.90 -3.03 -19.73
N ILE A 94 -24.60 -2.58 -20.95
CA ILE A 94 -25.13 -3.19 -22.18
C ILE A 94 -24.66 -4.64 -22.33
N ALA A 95 -23.38 -4.92 -22.06
CA ALA A 95 -22.81 -6.26 -22.17
C ALA A 95 -23.36 -7.24 -21.13
N LEU A 96 -23.49 -6.78 -19.87
CA LEU A 96 -24.06 -7.60 -18.80
C LEU A 96 -25.52 -7.96 -19.06
N GLN A 97 -26.32 -7.00 -19.48
CA GLN A 97 -27.74 -7.22 -19.84
C GLN A 97 -27.96 -8.11 -21.05
N ASP A 98 -26.93 -8.28 -21.87
CA ASP A 98 -26.97 -9.22 -23.01
C ASP A 98 -26.69 -10.67 -22.58
N GLN A 99 -25.88 -10.85 -21.53
CA GLN A 99 -25.46 -12.17 -21.03
C GLN A 99 -26.29 -12.70 -19.87
N PHE A 100 -26.88 -11.82 -19.06
CA PHE A 100 -27.58 -12.19 -17.83
C PHE A 100 -28.95 -11.52 -17.74
N ASP A 101 -29.96 -12.28 -17.34
CA ASP A 101 -31.31 -11.77 -17.13
C ASP A 101 -31.39 -10.83 -15.92
N GLN A 102 -30.55 -11.07 -14.90
CA GLN A 102 -30.53 -10.27 -13.68
C GLN A 102 -29.12 -10.18 -13.12
N VAL A 103 -28.72 -8.94 -12.80
CA VAL A 103 -27.46 -8.63 -12.11
C VAL A 103 -27.78 -7.66 -10.96
N GLY A 104 -27.40 -8.00 -9.74
CA GLY A 104 -27.57 -7.09 -8.59
C GLY A 104 -26.45 -6.03 -8.55
N THR A 105 -25.21 -6.49 -8.64
CA THR A 105 -24.01 -5.64 -8.62
C THR A 105 -22.98 -6.22 -9.57
N ALA A 106 -22.22 -5.37 -10.26
CA ALA A 106 -21.04 -5.78 -11.00
C ALA A 106 -19.77 -5.20 -10.36
N ILE A 107 -18.75 -6.03 -10.20
CA ILE A 107 -17.41 -5.65 -9.73
C ILE A 107 -16.46 -5.85 -10.90
N GLU A 108 -15.93 -4.74 -11.43
CA GLU A 108 -14.95 -4.75 -12.50
C GLU A 108 -13.59 -4.32 -11.96
N LEU A 109 -12.58 -5.18 -12.12
CA LEU A 109 -11.20 -4.83 -11.84
C LEU A 109 -10.44 -4.64 -13.14
N GLY A 110 -10.05 -3.40 -13.40
CA GLY A 110 -9.17 -3.02 -14.49
C GLY A 110 -7.69 -3.08 -14.14
N GLY A 111 -6.84 -2.63 -15.07
CA GLY A 111 -5.40 -2.55 -14.84
C GLY A 111 -5.00 -1.51 -13.78
N GLN A 112 -5.65 -0.35 -13.79
CA GLN A 112 -5.36 0.76 -12.86
C GLN A 112 -6.60 1.35 -12.20
N ASP A 113 -7.77 0.90 -12.56
CA ASP A 113 -9.05 1.33 -12.00
C ASP A 113 -9.87 0.11 -11.56
N ALA A 114 -10.75 0.35 -10.61
CA ALA A 114 -11.74 -0.62 -10.17
C ALA A 114 -13.11 0.08 -10.16
N LYS A 115 -14.14 -0.62 -10.57
CA LYS A 115 -15.51 -0.10 -10.64
C LYS A 115 -16.47 -1.04 -9.95
N MET A 116 -17.49 -0.47 -9.34
CA MET A 116 -18.63 -1.19 -8.80
C MET A 116 -19.90 -0.54 -9.34
N ILE A 117 -20.70 -1.32 -10.05
CA ILE A 117 -21.90 -0.86 -10.73
C ILE A 117 -23.10 -1.52 -10.04
N PHE A 118 -24.04 -0.71 -9.59
CA PHE A 118 -25.26 -1.17 -8.91
C PHE A 118 -26.44 -1.08 -9.86
N PHE A 119 -27.26 -2.13 -9.89
CA PHE A 119 -28.41 -2.21 -10.75
C PHE A 119 -29.71 -2.05 -9.95
N LYS A 120 -30.74 -1.46 -10.58
CA LYS A 120 -32.11 -1.45 -10.05
C LYS A 120 -32.79 -2.78 -10.42
N ASP A 121 -33.68 -3.20 -9.54
CA ASP A 121 -34.56 -4.32 -9.87
C ASP A 121 -35.43 -3.94 -11.09
N PRO A 122 -35.72 -4.89 -12.03
CA PRO A 122 -36.51 -4.58 -13.23
C PRO A 122 -37.93 -4.20 -12.83
N GLU A 123 -38.38 -3.03 -13.28
CA GLU A 123 -39.74 -2.56 -13.07
C GLU A 123 -40.58 -2.86 -14.34
N ASN A 124 -41.73 -3.54 -14.18
CA ASN A 124 -42.76 -3.71 -15.21
C ASN A 124 -42.27 -4.22 -16.58
N GLY A 125 -41.37 -5.20 -16.62
CA GLY A 125 -40.89 -5.79 -17.88
C GLY A 125 -39.89 -4.91 -18.67
N GLN A 126 -39.35 -3.87 -18.05
CA GLN A 126 -38.23 -3.06 -18.61
C GLN A 126 -36.88 -3.75 -18.29
N SER A 127 -35.90 -3.51 -19.16
CA SER A 127 -34.53 -3.94 -18.91
C SER A 127 -33.99 -3.25 -17.67
N GLN A 128 -33.14 -3.93 -16.89
CA GLN A 128 -32.48 -3.34 -15.73
C GLN A 128 -31.76 -2.05 -16.07
N SER A 129 -31.77 -1.08 -15.18
CA SER A 129 -31.02 0.16 -15.30
C SER A 129 -29.95 0.27 -14.22
N VAL A 130 -28.86 0.98 -14.51
CA VAL A 130 -27.85 1.33 -13.52
C VAL A 130 -28.45 2.29 -12.51
N SER A 131 -28.35 1.95 -11.21
CA SER A 131 -28.83 2.81 -10.12
C SER A 131 -27.73 3.75 -9.61
N ASP A 132 -26.52 3.25 -9.49
CA ASP A 132 -25.34 3.98 -9.04
C ASP A 132 -24.07 3.32 -9.59
N MET A 133 -22.97 4.08 -9.58
CA MET A 133 -21.66 3.62 -9.99
C MET A 133 -20.59 4.27 -9.12
N ARG A 134 -19.67 3.45 -8.65
CA ARG A 134 -18.49 3.90 -7.93
C ARG A 134 -17.24 3.47 -8.66
N MET A 135 -16.26 4.36 -8.71
CA MET A 135 -14.97 4.08 -9.34
C MET A 135 -13.85 4.65 -8.47
N ASN A 136 -12.78 3.86 -8.30
CA ASN A 136 -11.57 4.40 -7.73
C ASN A 136 -10.71 4.99 -8.86
N GLY A 137 -10.76 6.29 -9.07
CA GLY A 137 -10.03 6.95 -10.16
C GLY A 137 -8.60 7.40 -9.83
N SER A 138 -8.17 7.25 -8.57
CA SER A 138 -6.92 7.87 -8.12
C SER A 138 -5.99 6.94 -7.33
N CYS A 139 -6.40 5.71 -7.06
CA CYS A 139 -5.61 4.76 -6.27
C CYS A 139 -5.53 3.40 -6.99
N ALA A 140 -4.31 2.89 -7.20
CA ALA A 140 -4.09 1.56 -7.77
C ALA A 140 -4.42 0.41 -6.80
N GLY A 141 -4.79 0.70 -5.57
CA GLY A 141 -5.26 -0.29 -4.60
C GLY A 141 -6.54 -0.97 -5.10
N GLY A 142 -6.56 -2.30 -5.05
CA GLY A 142 -7.69 -3.07 -5.56
C GLY A 142 -7.73 -3.24 -7.08
N THR A 143 -6.60 -3.10 -7.79
CA THR A 143 -6.53 -3.18 -9.25
C THR A 143 -5.46 -4.17 -9.73
N GLY A 144 -5.41 -4.44 -11.04
CA GLY A 144 -4.39 -5.30 -11.63
C GLY A 144 -2.96 -4.80 -11.41
N ALA A 145 -2.74 -3.49 -11.39
CA ALA A 145 -1.43 -2.90 -11.11
C ALA A 145 -0.92 -3.27 -9.70
N PHE A 146 -1.82 -3.42 -8.73
CA PHE A 146 -1.46 -3.92 -7.40
C PHE A 146 -0.92 -5.36 -7.46
N ILE A 147 -1.56 -6.23 -8.24
CA ILE A 147 -1.11 -7.62 -8.44
C ILE A 147 0.26 -7.65 -9.13
N ASP A 148 0.42 -6.89 -10.22
CA ASP A 148 1.70 -6.77 -10.93
C ASP A 148 2.83 -6.31 -9.99
N GLU A 149 2.55 -5.34 -9.11
CA GLU A 149 3.52 -4.81 -8.16
C GLU A 149 3.92 -5.85 -7.10
N ILE A 150 2.93 -6.57 -6.53
CA ILE A 150 3.23 -7.62 -5.55
C ILE A 150 3.94 -8.81 -6.20
N ALA A 151 3.55 -9.22 -7.39
CA ALA A 151 4.23 -10.26 -8.16
C ALA A 151 5.71 -9.91 -8.38
N SER A 152 6.00 -8.65 -8.69
CA SER A 152 7.37 -8.13 -8.80
C SER A 152 8.14 -8.22 -7.47
N VAL A 153 7.51 -7.85 -6.35
CA VAL A 153 8.12 -7.96 -5.01
C VAL A 153 8.44 -9.41 -4.66
N LEU A 154 7.51 -10.32 -4.94
CA LEU A 154 7.67 -11.75 -4.71
C LEU A 154 8.63 -12.42 -5.72
N LYS A 155 9.03 -11.69 -6.78
CA LYS A 155 9.83 -12.20 -7.90
C LYS A 155 9.20 -13.44 -8.55
N VAL A 156 7.91 -13.34 -8.86
CA VAL A 156 7.11 -14.36 -9.51
C VAL A 156 6.45 -13.77 -10.76
N PRO A 157 6.44 -14.47 -11.90
CA PRO A 157 5.66 -14.03 -13.06
C PRO A 157 4.18 -13.86 -12.69
N VAL A 158 3.56 -12.78 -13.18
CA VAL A 158 2.15 -12.48 -12.85
C VAL A 158 1.20 -13.60 -13.30
N GLU A 159 1.55 -14.30 -14.36
CA GLU A 159 0.80 -15.45 -14.89
C GLU A 159 0.74 -16.63 -13.91
N GLN A 160 1.74 -16.76 -13.03
CA GLN A 160 1.83 -17.81 -12.02
C GLN A 160 1.25 -17.37 -10.65
N PHE A 161 0.85 -16.10 -10.53
CA PHE A 161 0.44 -15.53 -9.24
C PHE A 161 -0.81 -16.20 -8.67
N ASN A 162 -1.78 -16.55 -9.54
CA ASN A 162 -2.97 -17.27 -9.08
C ASN A 162 -2.65 -18.67 -8.52
N GLU A 163 -1.80 -19.44 -9.21
CA GLU A 163 -1.39 -20.76 -8.75
C GLU A 163 -0.59 -20.70 -7.44
N LEU A 164 0.20 -19.64 -7.28
CA LEU A 164 0.92 -19.39 -6.05
C LEU A 164 -0.05 -19.10 -4.90
N ALA A 165 -0.97 -18.15 -5.07
CA ALA A 165 -1.96 -17.77 -4.07
C ALA A 165 -2.87 -18.95 -3.67
N GLN A 166 -3.16 -19.86 -4.59
CA GLN A 166 -4.00 -21.03 -4.36
C GLN A 166 -3.38 -22.03 -3.35
N LYS A 167 -2.05 -21.99 -3.19
CA LYS A 167 -1.32 -22.85 -2.24
C LYS A 167 -1.19 -22.21 -0.85
N GLY A 168 -1.55 -20.93 -0.71
CA GLY A 168 -1.48 -20.23 0.56
C GLY A 168 -2.47 -20.80 1.59
N THR A 169 -2.04 -20.86 2.82
CA THR A 169 -2.81 -21.41 3.96
C THR A 169 -2.93 -20.44 5.12
N HIS A 170 -2.07 -19.39 5.16
CA HIS A 170 -2.06 -18.39 6.20
C HIS A 170 -2.27 -16.98 5.64
N LEU A 171 -2.92 -16.13 6.43
CA LEU A 171 -3.19 -14.75 6.05
C LEU A 171 -2.38 -13.78 6.91
N TYR A 172 -1.62 -12.93 6.24
CA TYR A 172 -0.96 -11.77 6.84
C TYR A 172 -1.83 -10.52 6.67
N ASP A 173 -1.72 -9.58 7.61
CA ASP A 173 -2.41 -8.30 7.46
C ASP A 173 -1.59 -7.38 6.54
N ILE A 174 -1.99 -7.34 5.28
CA ILE A 174 -1.38 -6.50 4.25
C ILE A 174 -2.31 -5.32 3.98
N SER A 175 -1.74 -4.13 3.88
CA SER A 175 -2.49 -2.92 3.53
C SER A 175 -3.03 -3.02 2.09
N GLY A 176 -4.34 -2.92 1.94
CA GLY A 176 -4.98 -2.84 0.62
C GLY A 176 -5.00 -1.43 0.01
N ARG A 177 -4.44 -0.41 0.70
CA ARG A 177 -4.54 1.00 0.25
C ARG A 177 -3.84 1.27 -1.07
N CYS A 178 -2.61 0.83 -1.23
CA CYS A 178 -1.91 0.85 -2.52
C CYS A 178 -0.73 -0.13 -2.49
N GLY A 179 -0.19 -0.50 -3.64
CA GLY A 179 0.94 -1.40 -3.77
C GLY A 179 2.20 -0.95 -3.03
N VAL A 180 2.38 0.36 -2.86
CA VAL A 180 3.51 0.93 -2.11
C VAL A 180 3.42 0.57 -0.62
N TYR A 181 2.26 0.77 0.00
CA TYR A 181 2.06 0.36 1.40
C TYR A 181 2.11 -1.17 1.55
N ALA A 182 1.52 -1.89 0.62
CA ALA A 182 1.59 -3.35 0.62
C ALA A 182 3.04 -3.86 0.51
N LYS A 183 3.88 -3.21 -0.30
CA LYS A 183 5.30 -3.53 -0.41
C LYS A 183 6.03 -3.30 0.92
N THR A 184 5.70 -2.24 1.64
CA THR A 184 6.26 -1.93 2.96
C THR A 184 5.87 -3.01 3.98
N ASP A 185 4.67 -3.58 3.87
CA ASP A 185 4.23 -4.68 4.73
C ASP A 185 4.86 -6.02 4.31
N ILE A 186 4.94 -6.29 3.01
CA ILE A 186 5.37 -7.58 2.44
C ILE A 186 6.90 -7.78 2.56
N GLN A 187 7.69 -6.73 2.31
CA GLN A 187 9.15 -6.87 2.29
C GLN A 187 9.75 -7.34 3.63
N PRO A 188 9.33 -6.79 4.79
CA PRO A 188 9.74 -7.32 6.08
C PRO A 188 9.31 -8.77 6.29
N LEU A 189 8.07 -9.13 5.90
CA LEU A 189 7.57 -10.50 6.01
C LEU A 189 8.39 -11.48 5.17
N LEU A 190 8.77 -11.09 3.94
CA LEU A 190 9.67 -11.88 3.10
C LEU A 190 11.04 -12.08 3.76
N ASN A 191 11.63 -11.00 4.29
CA ASN A 191 12.93 -11.06 4.98
C ASN A 191 12.88 -11.93 6.24
N GLN A 192 11.67 -12.13 6.77
CA GLN A 192 11.39 -12.99 7.93
C GLN A 192 10.94 -14.40 7.50
N GLY A 193 11.04 -14.75 6.21
CA GLY A 193 10.75 -16.08 5.66
C GLY A 193 9.27 -16.44 5.57
N ALA A 194 8.39 -15.44 5.50
CA ALA A 194 7.00 -15.72 5.17
C ALA A 194 6.90 -16.39 3.79
N ALA A 195 6.08 -17.44 3.70
CA ALA A 195 5.89 -18.17 2.46
C ALA A 195 5.28 -17.23 1.38
N LYS A 196 5.82 -17.30 0.17
CA LYS A 196 5.32 -16.47 -0.94
C LYS A 196 3.86 -16.76 -1.29
N GLU A 197 3.45 -18.01 -1.10
CA GLU A 197 2.09 -18.50 -1.29
C GLU A 197 1.11 -17.77 -0.36
N ASP A 198 1.47 -17.67 0.91
CA ASP A 198 0.67 -16.99 1.94
C ASP A 198 0.59 -15.48 1.67
N LEU A 199 1.70 -14.87 1.23
CA LEU A 199 1.72 -13.45 0.88
C LEU A 199 0.90 -13.16 -0.38
N ALA A 200 0.91 -14.03 -1.37
CA ALA A 200 0.09 -13.90 -2.57
C ALA A 200 -1.41 -14.03 -2.25
N LEU A 201 -1.80 -15.00 -1.41
CA LEU A 201 -3.17 -15.14 -0.94
C LEU A 201 -3.60 -13.92 -0.11
N SER A 202 -2.74 -13.45 0.79
CA SER A 202 -2.98 -12.26 1.61
C SER A 202 -3.18 -11.00 0.75
N ALA A 203 -2.44 -10.87 -0.36
CA ALA A 203 -2.62 -9.78 -1.31
C ALA A 203 -4.02 -9.83 -1.97
N PHE A 204 -4.55 -11.00 -2.31
CA PHE A 204 -5.92 -11.13 -2.83
C PHE A 204 -6.97 -10.72 -1.80
N HIS A 205 -6.77 -11.10 -0.53
CA HIS A 205 -7.65 -10.65 0.55
C HIS A 205 -7.57 -9.12 0.78
N ALA A 206 -6.39 -8.53 0.61
CA ALA A 206 -6.20 -7.07 0.69
C ALA A 206 -6.92 -6.35 -0.46
N ILE A 207 -6.85 -6.87 -1.70
CA ILE A 207 -7.57 -6.36 -2.87
C ILE A 207 -9.08 -6.38 -2.62
N ALA A 208 -9.63 -7.53 -2.24
CA ALA A 208 -11.06 -7.67 -2.02
C ALA A 208 -11.56 -6.74 -0.90
N LYS A 209 -10.83 -6.67 0.23
CA LYS A 209 -11.12 -5.77 1.34
C LYS A 209 -11.13 -4.30 0.89
N GLN A 210 -10.11 -3.88 0.12
CA GLN A 210 -9.99 -2.51 -0.38
C GLN A 210 -11.08 -2.16 -1.38
N THR A 211 -11.38 -3.06 -2.31
CA THR A 211 -12.42 -2.85 -3.33
C THR A 211 -13.80 -2.73 -2.68
N ILE A 212 -14.14 -3.65 -1.79
CA ILE A 212 -15.43 -3.61 -1.07
C ILE A 212 -15.54 -2.35 -0.23
N GLY A 213 -14.55 -2.08 0.62
CA GLY A 213 -14.59 -0.93 1.54
C GLY A 213 -14.48 0.42 0.83
N GLY A 214 -13.72 0.49 -0.27
CA GLY A 214 -13.52 1.73 -1.02
C GLY A 214 -14.63 2.08 -2.00
N LEU A 215 -15.32 1.09 -2.54
CA LEU A 215 -16.32 1.31 -3.60
C LEU A 215 -17.78 1.13 -3.13
N ALA A 216 -18.07 0.23 -2.19
CA ALA A 216 -19.44 0.09 -1.70
C ALA A 216 -19.91 1.36 -1.00
N GLN A 217 -19.07 1.98 -0.16
CA GLN A 217 -19.32 3.27 0.49
C GLN A 217 -20.74 3.42 1.05
N GLY A 218 -21.23 2.39 1.72
CA GLY A 218 -22.56 2.35 2.33
C GLY A 218 -23.68 1.88 1.42
N LEU A 219 -23.44 1.66 0.13
CA LEU A 219 -24.41 1.01 -0.75
C LEU A 219 -24.42 -0.50 -0.51
N GLU A 220 -25.58 -1.07 -0.56
CA GLU A 220 -25.75 -2.51 -0.46
C GLU A 220 -25.27 -3.20 -1.73
N ILE A 221 -24.38 -4.19 -1.57
CA ILE A 221 -23.96 -5.05 -2.67
C ILE A 221 -25.06 -6.10 -2.87
N LYS A 222 -25.95 -5.81 -3.82
CA LYS A 222 -27.06 -6.70 -4.17
C LYS A 222 -26.57 -7.92 -4.94
N LYS A 223 -27.16 -9.05 -4.66
CA LYS A 223 -26.92 -10.33 -5.33
C LYS A 223 -27.92 -10.55 -6.49
N PRO A 224 -27.56 -11.28 -7.54
CA PRO A 224 -26.26 -11.89 -7.80
C PRO A 224 -25.18 -10.88 -8.20
N VAL A 225 -23.90 -11.25 -8.01
CA VAL A 225 -22.74 -10.37 -8.25
C VAL A 225 -21.97 -10.83 -9.49
N ALA A 226 -21.79 -9.94 -10.46
CA ALA A 226 -20.98 -10.18 -11.65
C ALA A 226 -19.52 -9.76 -11.40
N PHE A 227 -18.57 -10.62 -11.78
CA PHE A 227 -17.13 -10.40 -11.64
C PHE A 227 -16.48 -10.26 -13.01
N GLU A 228 -15.85 -9.10 -13.28
CA GLU A 228 -15.37 -8.73 -14.59
C GLU A 228 -13.97 -8.13 -14.59
N GLY A 229 -13.38 -8.07 -15.77
CA GLY A 229 -12.06 -7.50 -16.00
C GLY A 229 -10.92 -8.50 -15.92
N GLY A 230 -9.75 -8.12 -16.46
CA GLY A 230 -8.59 -9.00 -16.57
C GLY A 230 -8.15 -9.64 -15.24
N PRO A 231 -7.97 -8.87 -14.15
CA PRO A 231 -7.59 -9.45 -12.86
C PRO A 231 -8.52 -10.55 -12.36
N LEU A 232 -9.83 -10.40 -12.52
CA LEU A 232 -10.81 -11.40 -12.08
C LEU A 232 -10.91 -12.58 -13.04
N THR A 233 -10.63 -12.36 -14.32
CA THR A 233 -10.58 -13.43 -15.33
C THR A 233 -9.35 -14.33 -15.15
N PHE A 234 -8.17 -13.72 -14.96
CA PHE A 234 -6.92 -14.48 -14.88
C PHE A 234 -6.60 -15.01 -13.48
N HIS A 235 -7.31 -14.53 -12.44
CA HIS A 235 -7.12 -14.97 -11.07
C HIS A 235 -8.42 -15.47 -10.44
N PRO A 236 -8.90 -16.68 -10.76
CA PRO A 236 -10.14 -17.23 -10.20
C PRO A 236 -10.12 -17.39 -8.67
N THR A 237 -8.93 -17.51 -8.06
CA THR A 237 -8.79 -17.48 -6.58
C THR A 237 -9.21 -16.14 -6.00
N LEU A 238 -8.99 -15.03 -6.71
CA LEU A 238 -9.44 -13.71 -6.28
C LEU A 238 -10.98 -13.61 -6.27
N VAL A 239 -11.65 -14.21 -7.27
CA VAL A 239 -13.14 -14.30 -7.29
C VAL A 239 -13.63 -15.07 -6.07
N LYS A 240 -13.00 -16.20 -5.70
CA LYS A 240 -13.34 -16.96 -4.50
C LYS A 240 -13.20 -16.13 -3.23
N VAL A 241 -12.10 -15.36 -3.11
CA VAL A 241 -11.89 -14.46 -1.97
C VAL A 241 -12.98 -13.40 -1.88
N PHE A 242 -13.45 -12.84 -3.00
CA PHE A 242 -14.59 -11.93 -3.01
C PHE A 242 -15.88 -12.63 -2.58
N ALA A 243 -16.14 -13.82 -3.12
CA ALA A 243 -17.33 -14.59 -2.80
C ALA A 243 -17.41 -14.94 -1.31
N GLU A 244 -16.30 -15.38 -0.72
CA GLU A 244 -16.20 -15.64 0.72
C GLU A 244 -16.49 -14.38 1.56
N ARG A 245 -15.89 -13.23 1.19
CA ARG A 245 -16.10 -11.98 1.93
C ARG A 245 -17.50 -11.39 1.81
N LEU A 246 -18.18 -11.65 0.72
CA LEU A 246 -19.53 -11.18 0.45
C LEU A 246 -20.60 -12.22 0.84
N ASP A 247 -20.18 -13.37 1.36
CA ASP A 247 -21.08 -14.49 1.72
C ASP A 247 -22.00 -14.88 0.54
N LEU A 248 -21.38 -15.09 -0.64
CA LEU A 248 -22.08 -15.47 -1.86
C LEU A 248 -22.18 -16.97 -1.98
N LYS A 249 -23.36 -17.44 -2.41
CA LYS A 249 -23.56 -18.81 -2.85
C LYS A 249 -23.12 -18.97 -4.30
N GLU A 250 -22.95 -20.20 -4.75
CA GLU A 250 -22.47 -20.52 -6.10
C GLU A 250 -23.38 -19.95 -7.21
N ASP A 251 -24.71 -19.98 -7.00
CA ASP A 251 -25.73 -19.41 -7.90
C ASP A 251 -25.82 -17.87 -7.85
N GLU A 252 -25.17 -17.24 -6.87
CA GLU A 252 -25.10 -15.78 -6.74
C GLU A 252 -23.83 -15.20 -7.38
N ILE A 253 -22.94 -16.05 -7.92
CA ILE A 253 -21.68 -15.65 -8.57
C ILE A 253 -21.87 -15.69 -10.08
N LEU A 254 -21.75 -14.54 -10.74
CA LEU A 254 -21.83 -14.42 -12.18
C LEU A 254 -20.44 -14.16 -12.77
N CYS A 255 -19.95 -15.06 -13.60
CA CYS A 255 -18.70 -14.87 -14.35
C CYS A 255 -19.03 -14.83 -15.83
N PRO A 256 -19.02 -13.65 -16.47
CA PRO A 256 -19.32 -13.51 -17.90
C PRO A 256 -18.34 -14.32 -18.76
N LYS A 257 -18.81 -14.80 -19.89
CA LYS A 257 -17.89 -15.33 -20.91
C LYS A 257 -17.03 -14.21 -21.45
N HIS A 258 -15.70 -14.44 -21.53
CA HIS A 258 -14.73 -13.42 -21.94
C HIS A 258 -14.82 -12.16 -21.08
N SER A 259 -14.80 -12.35 -19.77
CA SER A 259 -14.95 -11.33 -18.75
C SER A 259 -13.96 -10.15 -18.94
N GLU A 260 -12.77 -10.43 -19.47
CA GLU A 260 -11.73 -9.46 -19.82
C GLU A 260 -12.09 -8.56 -21.01
N LEU A 261 -13.06 -8.96 -21.83
CA LEU A 261 -13.47 -8.28 -23.06
C LEU A 261 -14.82 -7.56 -22.96
N MET A 262 -15.51 -7.66 -21.80
CA MET A 262 -16.90 -7.18 -21.62
C MET A 262 -17.09 -5.72 -22.06
N ILE A 263 -16.16 -4.85 -21.71
CA ILE A 263 -16.26 -3.43 -22.07
C ILE A 263 -16.18 -3.23 -23.59
N ALA A 264 -15.26 -3.94 -24.27
CA ALA A 264 -15.17 -3.89 -25.74
C ALA A 264 -16.38 -4.54 -26.42
N TYR A 265 -16.89 -5.63 -25.84
CA TYR A 265 -18.12 -6.28 -26.32
C TYR A 265 -19.32 -5.35 -26.20
N GLY A 266 -19.52 -4.69 -25.05
CA GLY A 266 -20.58 -3.72 -24.88
C GLY A 266 -20.45 -2.48 -25.80
N ALA A 267 -19.23 -2.07 -26.14
CA ALA A 267 -19.00 -1.03 -27.13
C ALA A 267 -19.45 -1.48 -28.53
N ALA A 268 -19.21 -2.75 -28.91
CA ALA A 268 -19.74 -3.30 -30.16
C ALA A 268 -21.28 -3.31 -30.17
N LEU A 269 -21.92 -3.78 -29.10
CA LEU A 269 -23.38 -3.83 -28.98
C LEU A 269 -24.03 -2.44 -28.91
N SER A 270 -23.32 -1.43 -28.40
CA SER A 270 -23.82 -0.04 -28.37
C SER A 270 -24.10 0.54 -29.75
N LEU A 271 -23.43 0.00 -30.79
CA LEU A 271 -23.70 0.38 -32.20
C LEU A 271 -25.13 0.13 -32.65
N GLU A 272 -25.82 -0.85 -32.07
CA GLU A 272 -27.23 -1.10 -32.35
C GLU A 272 -28.16 -0.40 -31.36
N LYS A 273 -27.79 -0.40 -30.07
CA LYS A 273 -28.65 0.16 -29.03
C LYS A 273 -28.64 1.68 -28.96
N MET A 274 -27.49 2.30 -29.22
CA MET A 274 -27.28 3.77 -29.03
C MET A 274 -26.89 4.51 -30.31
N PHE A 275 -26.23 3.84 -31.27
CA PHE A 275 -25.67 4.45 -32.47
C PHE A 275 -26.12 3.74 -33.77
N ALA A 276 -27.40 3.42 -33.85
CA ALA A 276 -27.98 2.68 -34.97
C ALA A 276 -27.68 3.32 -36.34
N ASP A 277 -27.60 4.63 -36.39
CA ASP A 277 -27.35 5.41 -37.63
C ASP A 277 -25.85 5.47 -37.99
N SER A 278 -24.92 4.86 -37.22
CA SER A 278 -23.51 4.91 -37.52
C SER A 278 -23.18 4.16 -38.82
N LYS A 279 -22.45 4.82 -39.73
CA LYS A 279 -22.16 4.31 -41.08
C LYS A 279 -20.93 3.38 -41.04
N PRO A 280 -20.96 2.27 -41.79
CA PRO A 280 -19.78 1.43 -41.98
C PRO A 280 -18.58 2.21 -42.51
N LYS A 281 -17.37 1.90 -42.04
CA LYS A 281 -16.10 2.51 -42.47
C LYS A 281 -15.16 1.46 -43.03
N ASP A 282 -14.33 1.90 -43.98
CA ASP A 282 -13.29 1.08 -44.54
C ASP A 282 -12.09 0.98 -43.62
N VAL A 283 -11.74 -0.23 -43.20
CA VAL A 283 -10.69 -0.50 -42.23
C VAL A 283 -9.31 -0.05 -42.74
N ASN A 284 -9.01 -0.23 -44.01
CA ASN A 284 -7.73 0.19 -44.58
C ASN A 284 -7.56 1.71 -44.54
N LYS A 285 -8.66 2.47 -44.79
CA LYS A 285 -8.62 3.92 -44.69
C LYS A 285 -8.42 4.38 -43.23
N MET A 286 -9.05 3.67 -42.29
CA MET A 286 -8.83 3.96 -40.85
C MET A 286 -7.37 3.71 -40.44
N LEU A 287 -6.74 2.63 -40.93
CA LEU A 287 -5.33 2.36 -40.65
C LEU A 287 -4.42 3.48 -41.17
N VAL A 288 -4.62 3.95 -42.39
CA VAL A 288 -3.83 5.05 -42.97
C VAL A 288 -3.98 6.32 -42.11
N ILE A 289 -5.21 6.67 -41.70
CA ILE A 289 -5.46 7.84 -40.85
C ILE A 289 -4.73 7.74 -39.50
N LEU A 290 -4.73 6.54 -38.88
CA LEU A 290 -4.05 6.31 -37.60
C LEU A 290 -2.53 6.31 -37.74
N GLU A 291 -1.97 5.73 -38.81
CA GLU A 291 -0.54 5.74 -39.09
C GLU A 291 -0.02 7.17 -39.37
N ASP A 292 -0.80 7.97 -40.05
CA ASP A 292 -0.46 9.39 -40.27
C ASP A 292 -0.57 10.21 -38.98
N ALA A 293 -1.61 9.99 -38.16
CA ALA A 293 -1.75 10.62 -36.85
C ALA A 293 -0.61 10.21 -35.89
N GLN A 294 -0.09 8.99 -35.99
CA GLN A 294 1.06 8.54 -35.21
C GLN A 294 2.36 9.27 -35.55
N LYS A 295 2.51 9.73 -36.80
CA LYS A 295 3.68 10.48 -37.28
C LYS A 295 3.59 11.98 -36.96
N ASP A 296 2.39 12.50 -36.78
CA ASP A 296 2.15 13.94 -36.51
C ASP A 296 2.24 14.25 -35.01
N HIS A 297 3.37 14.76 -34.58
CA HIS A 297 3.64 15.19 -33.21
C HIS A 297 3.19 16.65 -32.93
N SER A 298 2.45 17.31 -33.83
CA SER A 298 2.12 18.73 -33.74
C SER A 298 1.07 19.13 -32.69
N HIS A 299 0.47 18.14 -31.96
CA HIS A 299 -0.56 18.37 -30.94
C HIS A 299 -0.04 18.27 -29.50
N LEU A 300 1.26 18.48 -29.28
CA LEU A 300 1.86 18.46 -27.95
C LEU A 300 1.47 19.72 -27.16
N SER A 301 0.38 19.64 -26.42
CA SER A 301 0.01 20.64 -25.44
C SER A 301 0.51 20.20 -24.06
N GLY A 302 1.63 20.74 -23.60
CA GLY A 302 2.19 20.50 -22.29
C GLY A 302 3.13 21.59 -21.86
N GLU A 303 3.34 21.75 -20.56
CA GLU A 303 4.35 22.66 -20.01
C GLU A 303 5.74 22.24 -20.50
N ILE A 304 6.52 23.21 -21.01
CA ILE A 304 7.85 22.93 -21.57
C ILE A 304 8.86 23.04 -20.43
N ALA A 305 9.49 21.92 -20.09
CA ALA A 305 10.61 21.88 -19.16
C ALA A 305 11.95 21.81 -19.92
N LYS A 306 12.99 22.42 -19.37
CA LYS A 306 14.35 22.35 -19.95
C LYS A 306 14.92 20.93 -19.79
N PRO A 307 15.71 20.44 -20.76
CA PRO A 307 16.53 19.23 -20.60
C PRO A 307 17.52 19.40 -19.43
N PHE A 308 18.10 18.30 -18.96
CA PHE A 308 19.08 18.33 -17.87
C PHE A 308 20.38 19.05 -18.26
N PHE A 309 20.74 19.02 -19.52
CA PHE A 309 21.93 19.69 -20.07
C PHE A 309 21.57 20.37 -21.38
N GLU A 310 22.13 21.56 -21.60
CA GLU A 310 21.98 22.30 -22.85
C GLU A 310 22.98 21.84 -23.91
N SER A 311 24.12 21.26 -23.48
CA SER A 311 25.18 20.79 -24.37
C SER A 311 25.80 19.47 -23.86
N LYS A 312 26.55 18.82 -24.78
CA LYS A 312 27.29 17.59 -24.44
C LYS A 312 28.52 17.89 -23.59
N GLU A 313 29.07 19.06 -23.74
CA GLU A 313 30.20 19.58 -22.96
C GLU A 313 29.79 19.76 -21.49
N GLU A 314 28.60 20.30 -21.22
CA GLU A 314 28.04 20.43 -19.87
C GLU A 314 27.81 19.04 -19.24
N GLU A 315 27.19 18.10 -19.97
CA GLU A 315 26.99 16.72 -19.49
C GLU A 315 28.34 16.05 -19.13
N ASN A 316 29.35 16.22 -19.95
CA ASN A 316 30.68 15.62 -19.70
C ASN A 316 31.36 16.27 -18.50
N ALA A 317 31.28 17.59 -18.36
CA ALA A 317 31.83 18.32 -17.21
C ALA A 317 31.18 17.86 -15.91
N PHE A 318 29.83 17.72 -15.89
CA PHE A 318 29.11 17.19 -14.76
C PHE A 318 29.56 15.76 -14.38
N LYS A 319 29.67 14.87 -15.36
CA LYS A 319 30.10 13.48 -15.12
C LYS A 319 31.53 13.38 -14.57
N GLU A 320 32.43 14.24 -15.03
CA GLU A 320 33.80 14.26 -14.51
C GLU A 320 33.88 14.83 -13.10
N ALA A 321 33.10 15.90 -12.80
CA ALA A 321 33.05 16.50 -11.47
C ALA A 321 32.48 15.51 -10.42
N HIS A 322 31.53 14.66 -10.83
CA HIS A 322 30.87 13.70 -9.94
C HIS A 322 31.29 12.26 -10.16
N LYS A 323 32.52 12.03 -10.58
CA LYS A 323 33.02 10.68 -10.83
C LYS A 323 33.07 9.84 -9.55
N LYS A 324 32.40 8.71 -9.59
CA LYS A 324 32.38 7.75 -8.48
C LYS A 324 33.71 7.00 -8.39
N LYS A 325 34.13 6.71 -7.16
CA LYS A 325 35.20 5.76 -6.94
C LYS A 325 34.66 4.33 -7.02
N GLN A 326 35.48 3.44 -7.50
CA GLN A 326 35.18 2.00 -7.51
C GLN A 326 36.13 1.28 -6.57
N VAL A 327 35.62 0.35 -5.80
CA VAL A 327 36.44 -0.53 -4.99
C VAL A 327 37.15 -1.51 -5.90
N THR A 328 38.47 -1.46 -5.90
CA THR A 328 39.29 -2.38 -6.69
C THR A 328 40.00 -3.33 -5.73
N TRP A 329 39.60 -4.60 -5.80
CA TRP A 329 40.27 -5.63 -5.01
C TRP A 329 41.75 -5.75 -5.39
N LYS A 330 42.61 -5.58 -4.41
CA LYS A 330 44.05 -5.81 -4.58
C LYS A 330 44.35 -7.24 -4.12
N LYS A 331 44.87 -8.06 -5.02
CA LYS A 331 45.29 -9.43 -4.70
C LYS A 331 46.42 -9.39 -3.65
N PRO A 332 46.24 -10.02 -2.46
CA PRO A 332 47.26 -10.05 -1.43
C PRO A 332 48.47 -10.90 -1.85
N GLN A 333 49.62 -10.71 -1.18
CA GLN A 333 50.80 -11.53 -1.38
C GLN A 333 50.60 -12.91 -0.75
N LYS A 334 51.27 -13.91 -1.32
CA LYS A 334 51.22 -15.27 -0.76
C LYS A 334 51.88 -15.32 0.65
N GLY A 335 51.18 -15.77 1.65
CA GLY A 335 51.59 -15.79 3.03
C GLY A 335 51.34 -14.51 3.81
N GLU A 336 50.64 -13.54 3.21
CA GLU A 336 50.23 -12.31 3.87
C GLU A 336 49.10 -12.54 4.85
N VAL A 337 49.18 -11.97 6.05
CA VAL A 337 48.08 -11.87 7.00
C VAL A 337 47.45 -10.50 6.82
N VAL A 338 46.23 -10.44 6.26
CA VAL A 338 45.51 -9.20 6.01
C VAL A 338 44.62 -8.89 7.21
N ARG A 339 45.03 -7.94 8.03
CA ARG A 339 44.33 -7.47 9.21
C ARG A 339 43.29 -6.42 8.81
N CYS A 340 42.04 -6.60 9.23
CA CYS A 340 40.95 -5.77 8.74
C CYS A 340 39.76 -5.66 9.70
N PHE A 341 38.85 -4.75 9.39
CA PHE A 341 37.59 -4.52 10.06
C PHE A 341 36.44 -4.75 9.05
N LEU A 342 35.38 -5.42 9.49
CA LEU A 342 34.22 -5.71 8.67
C LEU A 342 33.05 -4.84 9.08
N GLY A 343 32.46 -4.10 8.15
CA GLY A 343 31.18 -3.42 8.34
C GLY A 343 30.10 -4.06 7.48
N ILE A 344 28.97 -4.40 8.07
CA ILE A 344 27.78 -4.97 7.40
C ILE A 344 26.60 -4.02 7.54
N ASP A 345 26.04 -3.62 6.43
CA ASP A 345 24.79 -2.87 6.35
C ASP A 345 23.68 -3.81 5.85
N ALA A 346 22.81 -4.22 6.78
CA ALA A 346 21.66 -5.09 6.54
C ALA A 346 20.40 -4.27 6.28
N GLY A 347 20.30 -3.69 5.09
CA GLY A 347 19.14 -2.91 4.69
C GLY A 347 17.89 -3.76 4.43
N SER A 348 16.72 -3.11 4.32
CA SER A 348 15.44 -3.78 4.08
C SER A 348 15.38 -4.55 2.75
N THR A 349 16.06 -4.07 1.71
CA THR A 349 16.06 -4.68 0.37
C THR A 349 17.41 -5.23 -0.08
N THR A 350 18.50 -4.77 0.53
CA THR A 350 19.86 -5.11 0.10
C THR A 350 20.76 -5.38 1.30
N THR A 351 21.68 -6.33 1.14
CA THR A 351 22.78 -6.59 2.08
C THR A 351 24.08 -6.09 1.45
N LYS A 352 24.86 -5.37 2.24
CA LYS A 352 26.14 -4.82 1.82
C LYS A 352 27.17 -5.10 2.90
N PHE A 353 28.42 -5.31 2.50
CA PHE A 353 29.53 -5.27 3.44
C PHE A 353 30.77 -4.57 2.84
N VAL A 354 31.61 -4.09 3.72
CA VAL A 354 32.88 -3.47 3.40
C VAL A 354 33.96 -4.03 4.32
N LEU A 355 35.12 -4.33 3.75
CA LEU A 355 36.31 -4.68 4.46
C LEU A 355 37.27 -3.48 4.47
N LEU A 356 37.68 -3.04 5.65
CA LEU A 356 38.58 -1.89 5.83
C LEU A 356 39.89 -2.38 6.43
N ASP A 357 41.01 -1.90 5.93
CA ASP A 357 42.33 -2.10 6.59
C ASP A 357 42.50 -1.23 7.84
N GLU A 358 43.62 -1.39 8.52
CA GLU A 358 43.95 -0.58 9.71
C GLU A 358 44.16 0.92 9.38
N GLN A 359 44.40 1.28 8.11
CA GLN A 359 44.45 2.65 7.61
C GLN A 359 43.11 3.17 7.11
N GLU A 360 42.03 2.37 7.31
CA GLU A 360 40.67 2.69 6.89
C GLU A 360 40.44 2.73 5.37
N GLU A 361 41.36 2.15 4.60
CA GLU A 361 41.18 2.01 3.15
C GLU A 361 40.32 0.77 2.85
N ILE A 362 39.52 0.86 1.81
CA ILE A 362 38.60 -0.24 1.43
C ILE A 362 39.37 -1.32 0.67
N LEU A 363 39.49 -2.49 1.29
CA LEU A 363 40.10 -3.68 0.68
C LEU A 363 39.15 -4.41 -0.25
N ASP A 364 37.87 -4.49 0.14
CA ASP A 364 36.85 -5.22 -0.57
C ASP A 364 35.45 -4.75 -0.21
N SER A 365 34.47 -5.00 -1.08
CA SER A 365 33.08 -4.65 -0.85
C SER A 365 32.13 -5.61 -1.55
N PHE A 366 30.92 -5.70 -1.01
CA PHE A 366 29.82 -6.49 -1.56
C PHE A 366 28.53 -5.69 -1.52
N TYR A 367 27.69 -5.87 -2.53
CA TYR A 367 26.36 -5.27 -2.61
C TYR A 367 25.43 -6.22 -3.38
N ALA A 368 24.38 -6.72 -2.75
CA ALA A 368 23.40 -7.57 -3.40
C ALA A 368 21.98 -7.39 -2.82
N PRO A 369 20.93 -7.70 -3.61
CA PRO A 369 19.56 -7.83 -3.10
C PRO A 369 19.43 -8.95 -2.08
N ASN A 370 18.56 -8.78 -1.08
CA ASN A 370 18.31 -9.77 -0.01
C ASN A 370 17.66 -11.06 -0.48
N GLU A 371 16.98 -11.06 -1.63
CA GLU A 371 16.28 -12.22 -2.22
C GLU A 371 15.24 -12.89 -1.28
N GLY A 372 14.81 -12.20 -0.24
CA GLY A 372 13.92 -12.70 0.80
C GLY A 372 14.62 -13.43 1.95
N ASP A 373 15.95 -13.59 1.88
CA ASP A 373 16.76 -14.25 2.92
C ASP A 373 18.11 -13.55 3.07
N PRO A 374 18.15 -12.43 3.83
CA PRO A 374 19.37 -11.64 3.99
C PRO A 374 20.50 -12.39 4.69
N LEU A 375 20.18 -13.31 5.62
CA LEU A 375 21.19 -14.12 6.32
C LEU A 375 21.93 -15.06 5.38
N LYS A 376 21.19 -15.73 4.50
CA LYS A 376 21.76 -16.62 3.48
C LYS A 376 22.66 -15.83 2.52
N VAL A 377 22.18 -14.69 2.03
CA VAL A 377 22.95 -13.84 1.10
C VAL A 377 24.26 -13.40 1.73
N ALA A 378 24.23 -12.92 3.00
CA ALA A 378 25.41 -12.50 3.71
C ALA A 378 26.38 -13.66 3.98
N LYS A 379 25.87 -14.79 4.50
CA LYS A 379 26.68 -15.97 4.77
C LYS A 379 27.45 -16.43 3.52
N GLU A 380 26.74 -16.62 2.40
CA GLU A 380 27.36 -17.06 1.16
C GLU A 380 28.39 -16.07 0.62
N ALA A 381 28.12 -14.78 0.75
CA ALA A 381 29.03 -13.74 0.31
C ALA A 381 30.31 -13.67 1.16
N LEU A 382 30.18 -13.78 2.49
CA LEU A 382 31.30 -13.78 3.42
C LEU A 382 32.17 -15.05 3.27
N ILE A 383 31.55 -16.21 3.02
CA ILE A 383 32.30 -17.45 2.69
C ILE A 383 33.06 -17.28 1.37
N ARG A 384 32.46 -16.68 0.34
CA ARG A 384 33.16 -16.39 -0.93
C ARG A 384 34.32 -15.40 -0.73
N LEU A 385 34.11 -14.40 0.11
CA LEU A 385 35.17 -13.44 0.48
C LEU A 385 36.37 -14.19 1.07
N ARG A 386 36.18 -14.98 2.14
CA ARG A 386 37.24 -15.76 2.76
C ARG A 386 37.96 -16.64 1.75
N LYS A 387 37.22 -17.47 1.00
CA LYS A 387 37.82 -18.38 -0.02
C LYS A 387 38.68 -17.65 -1.04
N ARG A 388 38.29 -16.44 -1.45
CA ARG A 388 39.09 -15.64 -2.40
C ARG A 388 40.45 -15.24 -1.84
N TYR A 389 40.56 -14.95 -0.52
CA TYR A 389 41.82 -14.67 0.14
C TYR A 389 42.64 -15.97 0.35
N GLU A 390 42.02 -17.05 0.76
CA GLU A 390 42.65 -18.39 0.87
C GLU A 390 43.23 -18.85 -0.48
N GLU A 391 42.48 -18.72 -1.58
CA GLU A 391 42.95 -19.03 -2.94
C GLU A 391 44.12 -18.15 -3.39
N ALA A 392 44.19 -16.92 -2.90
CA ALA A 392 45.35 -16.06 -3.12
C ALA A 392 46.56 -16.47 -2.26
N GLY A 393 46.40 -17.37 -1.31
CA GLY A 393 47.40 -17.84 -0.38
C GLY A 393 47.63 -16.88 0.81
N ALA A 394 46.66 -16.02 1.11
CA ALA A 394 46.67 -15.09 2.24
C ALA A 394 45.68 -15.50 3.31
N GLU A 395 45.93 -15.09 4.54
CA GLU A 395 45.04 -15.25 5.68
C GLU A 395 44.30 -13.95 5.96
N LEU A 396 43.01 -14.03 6.18
CA LEU A 396 42.17 -12.87 6.50
C LEU A 396 41.87 -12.87 8.00
N GLU A 397 42.44 -11.88 8.73
CA GLU A 397 42.22 -11.68 10.17
C GLU A 397 41.28 -10.52 10.39
N ILE A 398 39.99 -10.80 10.78
CA ILE A 398 39.02 -9.78 11.09
C ILE A 398 39.15 -9.41 12.57
N LEU A 399 39.75 -8.24 12.86
CA LEU A 399 39.98 -7.74 14.20
C LEU A 399 38.68 -7.40 14.94
N SER A 400 37.70 -6.84 14.23
CA SER A 400 36.34 -6.61 14.74
C SER A 400 35.36 -6.48 13.57
N ALA A 401 34.10 -6.72 13.87
CA ALA A 401 33.01 -6.58 12.91
C ALA A 401 31.87 -5.74 13.50
N GLY A 402 31.14 -5.02 12.64
CA GLY A 402 30.00 -4.20 13.04
C GLY A 402 28.81 -4.37 12.09
N THR A 403 27.61 -4.24 12.63
CA THR A 403 26.36 -4.29 11.88
C THR A 403 25.55 -3.03 12.04
N THR A 404 24.86 -2.65 10.96
CA THR A 404 23.93 -1.54 10.92
C THR A 404 22.75 -1.84 9.98
N GLY A 405 21.78 -0.93 9.90
CA GLY A 405 20.62 -1.08 9.06
C GLY A 405 19.46 -1.80 9.75
N TYR A 406 18.37 -2.01 9.02
CA TYR A 406 17.13 -2.63 9.54
C TYR A 406 17.35 -4.00 10.20
N GLY A 407 18.30 -4.77 9.70
CA GLY A 407 18.65 -6.11 10.20
C GLY A 407 19.81 -6.14 11.21
N GLU A 408 20.24 -5.00 11.77
CA GLU A 408 21.43 -4.90 12.62
C GLU A 408 21.45 -5.93 13.75
N MET A 409 20.35 -6.03 14.52
CA MET A 409 20.25 -6.95 15.64
C MET A 409 20.12 -8.42 15.22
N LEU A 410 19.45 -8.67 14.09
CA LEU A 410 19.36 -10.02 13.52
C LEU A 410 20.76 -10.55 13.18
N PHE A 411 21.54 -9.77 12.47
CA PHE A 411 22.90 -10.14 12.05
C PHE A 411 23.87 -10.20 13.24
N SER A 412 23.76 -9.26 14.19
CA SER A 412 24.56 -9.30 15.41
C SER A 412 24.35 -10.60 16.17
N LYS A 413 23.11 -11.04 16.36
CA LYS A 413 22.81 -12.31 17.08
C LYS A 413 23.12 -13.55 16.24
N ALA A 414 22.86 -13.52 14.93
CA ALA A 414 23.12 -14.66 14.05
C ALA A 414 24.60 -14.97 13.93
N PHE A 415 25.43 -13.94 13.74
CA PHE A 415 26.86 -14.08 13.47
C PHE A 415 27.75 -13.70 14.66
N GLU A 416 27.15 -13.44 15.84
CA GLU A 416 27.88 -13.02 17.06
C GLU A 416 28.79 -11.82 16.85
N ILE A 417 28.27 -10.84 16.06
CA ILE A 417 29.01 -9.63 15.73
C ILE A 417 28.98 -8.68 16.93
N PRO A 418 30.15 -8.25 17.45
CA PRO A 418 30.25 -7.52 18.72
C PRO A 418 29.74 -6.09 18.67
N CYS A 419 29.86 -5.43 17.52
CA CYS A 419 29.46 -4.04 17.35
C CYS A 419 28.17 -3.95 16.55
N HIS A 420 27.19 -3.19 17.06
CA HIS A 420 26.02 -2.80 16.28
C HIS A 420 25.69 -1.34 16.54
N THR A 421 25.17 -0.64 15.54
CA THR A 421 24.80 0.76 15.66
C THR A 421 23.67 1.13 14.72
N VAL A 422 22.89 2.12 15.14
CA VAL A 422 21.81 2.64 14.30
C VAL A 422 22.34 3.25 13.00
N GLU A 423 21.62 3.04 11.94
CA GLU A 423 22.02 3.37 10.57
C GLU A 423 22.39 4.84 10.38
N THR A 424 21.67 5.77 11.02
CA THR A 424 21.95 7.22 10.94
C THR A 424 23.34 7.58 11.47
N VAL A 425 23.79 6.93 12.54
CA VAL A 425 25.12 7.15 13.12
C VAL A 425 26.22 6.60 12.18
N ALA A 426 26.00 5.41 11.62
CA ALA A 426 26.92 4.83 10.65
C ALA A 426 27.06 5.73 9.40
N HIS A 427 25.96 6.21 8.85
CA HIS A 427 25.97 7.11 7.69
C HIS A 427 26.67 8.44 7.97
N ALA A 428 26.45 9.04 9.13
CA ALA A 428 27.13 10.28 9.53
C ALA A 428 28.64 10.05 9.70
N ARG A 429 29.04 8.94 10.36
CA ARG A 429 30.45 8.61 10.55
C ARG A 429 31.19 8.35 9.24
N ALA A 430 30.54 7.68 8.28
CA ALA A 430 31.12 7.49 6.95
C ALA A 430 31.26 8.82 6.18
N SER A 431 30.25 9.68 6.28
CA SER A 431 30.28 10.99 5.63
C SER A 431 31.43 11.86 6.17
N GLU A 432 31.64 11.89 7.48
CA GLU A 432 32.72 12.65 8.13
C GLU A 432 34.10 12.23 7.65
N LYS A 433 34.32 10.93 7.37
CA LYS A 433 35.60 10.44 6.81
C LYS A 433 35.92 11.12 5.47
N TYR A 434 34.95 11.33 4.61
CA TYR A 434 35.20 11.83 3.26
C TYR A 434 34.91 13.32 3.10
N VAL A 435 34.00 13.86 3.90
CA VAL A 435 33.63 15.29 3.84
C VAL A 435 33.61 15.86 5.25
N LYS A 436 34.72 16.47 5.63
CA LYS A 436 34.80 17.19 6.91
C LYS A 436 33.87 18.39 6.92
N ASP A 437 33.22 18.63 8.05
CA ASP A 437 32.29 19.75 8.28
C ASP A 437 31.08 19.68 7.35
N ALA A 438 30.60 18.50 7.02
CA ALA A 438 29.30 18.34 6.35
C ALA A 438 28.20 18.97 7.21
N SER A 439 27.37 19.82 6.60
CA SER A 439 26.24 20.49 7.28
C SER A 439 24.92 19.72 7.14
N PHE A 440 24.79 18.96 6.07
CA PHE A 440 23.60 18.20 5.78
C PHE A 440 23.94 16.94 4.98
N ILE A 441 23.34 15.82 5.38
CA ILE A 441 23.46 14.56 4.65
C ILE A 441 22.07 14.15 4.20
N LEU A 442 21.92 13.87 2.92
CA LEU A 442 20.72 13.23 2.37
C LEU A 442 21.08 11.83 1.89
N ASP A 443 20.58 10.84 2.61
CA ASP A 443 20.67 9.45 2.21
C ASP A 443 19.33 9.00 1.61
N ILE A 444 19.36 8.48 0.38
CA ILE A 444 18.17 7.91 -0.25
C ILE A 444 18.43 6.44 -0.57
N GLY A 445 17.84 5.59 0.23
CA GLY A 445 17.85 4.14 0.05
C GLY A 445 16.81 3.64 -0.95
N GLY A 446 16.60 2.33 -0.96
CA GLY A 446 15.57 1.68 -1.81
C GLY A 446 14.15 1.95 -1.33
N GLN A 447 13.90 1.90 -0.03
CA GLN A 447 12.57 2.05 0.56
C GLN A 447 12.45 3.15 1.61
N ASP A 448 13.56 3.66 2.08
CA ASP A 448 13.64 4.69 3.09
C ASP A 448 14.49 5.86 2.62
N MET A 449 14.39 6.98 3.31
CA MET A 449 15.30 8.09 3.16
C MET A 449 15.56 8.74 4.51
N LYS A 450 16.75 9.29 4.65
CA LYS A 450 17.23 9.95 5.87
C LYS A 450 17.77 11.32 5.52
N ALA A 451 17.35 12.34 6.24
CA ALA A 451 17.91 13.68 6.22
C ALA A 451 18.54 13.95 7.59
N ILE A 452 19.84 14.24 7.61
CA ILE A 452 20.62 14.39 8.82
C ILE A 452 21.27 15.77 8.79
N TRP A 453 20.99 16.61 9.78
CA TRP A 453 21.65 17.89 9.97
C TRP A 453 22.81 17.75 10.97
N LEU A 454 23.92 18.37 10.65
CA LEU A 454 25.11 18.34 11.48
C LEU A 454 25.62 19.76 11.77
N GLU A 455 26.13 19.97 12.97
CA GLU A 455 26.90 21.15 13.38
C GLU A 455 28.17 20.67 14.07
N ASP A 456 29.32 21.08 13.55
CA ASP A 456 30.64 20.66 14.04
C ASP A 456 30.82 19.13 14.17
N GLY A 457 30.27 18.37 13.21
CA GLY A 457 30.29 16.90 13.21
C GLY A 457 29.26 16.23 14.13
N VAL A 458 28.47 17.01 14.89
CA VAL A 458 27.43 16.48 15.76
C VAL A 458 26.07 16.50 15.07
N ILE A 459 25.34 15.40 15.17
CA ILE A 459 23.99 15.31 14.62
C ILE A 459 23.05 16.17 15.48
N THR A 460 22.45 17.20 14.88
CA THR A 460 21.52 18.12 15.55
C THR A 460 20.05 17.81 15.24
N ASN A 461 19.77 17.24 14.09
CA ASN A 461 18.40 16.83 13.73
C ASN A 461 18.43 15.66 12.74
N ILE A 462 17.37 14.83 12.80
CA ILE A 462 17.18 13.70 11.90
C ILE A 462 15.71 13.67 11.48
N LEU A 463 15.48 13.50 10.19
CA LEU A 463 14.17 13.16 9.63
C LEU A 463 14.28 11.86 8.85
N LEU A 464 13.37 10.95 9.15
CA LEU A 464 13.26 9.64 8.49
C LEU A 464 11.96 9.56 7.73
N ASN A 465 11.98 8.89 6.58
CA ASN A 465 10.78 8.50 5.86
C ASN A 465 10.85 7.00 5.57
N GLU A 466 10.19 6.22 6.39
CA GLU A 466 10.09 4.76 6.26
C GLU A 466 8.71 4.33 5.69
N ALA A 467 7.74 5.24 5.69
CA ALA A 467 6.35 4.92 5.40
C ALA A 467 5.96 5.14 3.93
N CYS A 468 6.73 5.89 3.15
CA CYS A 468 6.34 6.23 1.77
C CYS A 468 7.53 6.23 0.81
N SER A 469 7.48 5.36 -0.18
CA SER A 469 8.55 5.24 -1.19
C SER A 469 8.61 6.40 -2.20
N SER A 470 7.71 7.39 -2.14
CA SER A 470 7.68 8.49 -3.14
C SER A 470 8.94 9.37 -3.16
N GLY A 471 9.74 9.32 -2.11
CA GLY A 471 11.07 9.94 -2.01
C GLY A 471 12.22 8.94 -2.00
N CYS A 472 12.01 7.68 -2.38
CA CYS A 472 12.98 6.59 -2.27
C CYS A 472 13.27 5.94 -3.64
N GLY A 473 14.33 5.14 -3.73
CA GLY A 473 14.77 4.52 -4.99
C GLY A 473 13.71 3.62 -5.64
N SER A 474 12.92 2.90 -4.84
CA SER A 474 11.83 2.04 -5.34
C SER A 474 10.76 2.80 -6.14
N PHE A 475 10.59 4.11 -5.90
CA PHE A 475 9.74 4.95 -6.74
C PHE A 475 10.21 4.96 -8.19
N LEU A 476 11.50 5.21 -8.42
CA LEU A 476 12.07 5.22 -9.78
C LEU A 476 12.10 3.82 -10.39
N GLU A 477 12.47 2.80 -9.61
CA GLU A 477 12.54 1.42 -10.08
C GLU A 477 11.18 0.89 -10.56
N ASN A 478 10.12 1.18 -9.81
CA ASN A 478 8.76 0.75 -10.16
C ASN A 478 8.30 1.39 -11.48
N PHE A 479 8.51 2.70 -11.65
CA PHE A 479 8.13 3.36 -12.89
C PHE A 479 9.04 3.01 -14.06
N ALA A 480 10.34 2.82 -13.84
CA ALA A 480 11.26 2.34 -14.87
C ALA A 480 10.86 0.94 -15.35
N SER A 481 10.52 0.04 -14.41
CA SER A 481 10.02 -1.30 -14.73
C SER A 481 8.72 -1.26 -15.54
N SER A 482 7.76 -0.40 -15.16
CA SER A 482 6.51 -0.22 -15.90
C SER A 482 6.72 0.32 -17.32
N LEU A 483 7.80 1.07 -17.54
CA LEU A 483 8.23 1.60 -18.84
C LEU A 483 9.21 0.66 -19.55
N HIS A 484 9.50 -0.51 -18.99
CA HIS A 484 10.49 -1.49 -19.50
C HIS A 484 11.91 -0.91 -19.64
N ILE A 485 12.29 -0.05 -18.71
CA ILE A 485 13.63 0.55 -18.66
C ILE A 485 14.42 -0.12 -17.52
N PRO A 486 15.53 -0.78 -17.80
CA PRO A 486 16.41 -1.32 -16.76
C PRO A 486 16.91 -0.21 -15.83
N THR A 487 16.99 -0.49 -14.52
CA THR A 487 17.41 0.51 -13.52
C THR A 487 18.74 1.18 -13.85
N LYS A 488 19.69 0.41 -14.40
CA LYS A 488 21.01 0.92 -14.83
C LYS A 488 20.95 1.91 -16.00
N GLU A 489 19.85 1.92 -16.76
CA GLU A 489 19.68 2.81 -17.92
C GLU A 489 18.88 4.06 -17.61
N ILE A 490 18.34 4.21 -16.40
CA ILE A 490 17.49 5.35 -16.01
C ILE A 490 18.18 6.68 -16.31
N ALA A 491 19.41 6.89 -15.82
CA ALA A 491 20.14 8.13 -16.04
C ALA A 491 20.38 8.42 -17.51
N LYS A 492 20.81 7.41 -18.28
CA LYS A 492 21.04 7.53 -19.73
C LYS A 492 19.77 7.93 -20.47
N LYS A 493 18.63 7.34 -20.12
CA LYS A 493 17.32 7.66 -20.71
C LYS A 493 16.88 9.07 -20.33
N ALA A 494 16.97 9.43 -19.04
CA ALA A 494 16.60 10.75 -18.56
C ALA A 494 17.44 11.86 -19.23
N PHE A 495 18.74 11.65 -19.42
CA PHE A 495 19.63 12.61 -20.11
C PHE A 495 19.39 12.72 -21.62
N ALA A 496 18.79 11.70 -22.23
CA ALA A 496 18.41 11.74 -23.64
C ALA A 496 17.14 12.57 -23.91
N SER A 497 16.40 12.92 -22.87
CA SER A 497 15.17 13.70 -22.99
C SER A 497 15.45 15.12 -23.49
N LYS A 498 14.69 15.54 -24.50
CA LYS A 498 14.72 16.91 -25.03
C LYS A 498 13.55 17.75 -24.53
N ASN A 499 12.49 17.12 -24.02
CA ASN A 499 11.27 17.77 -23.56
C ASN A 499 10.73 17.06 -22.30
N PRO A 500 11.45 17.14 -21.16
CA PRO A 500 11.07 16.46 -19.93
C PRO A 500 9.62 16.68 -19.52
N ALA A 501 8.98 15.66 -18.98
CA ALA A 501 7.62 15.78 -18.44
C ALA A 501 7.62 16.58 -17.13
N VAL A 502 6.61 17.44 -16.95
CA VAL A 502 6.41 18.19 -15.69
C VAL A 502 5.45 17.42 -14.81
N LEU A 503 5.99 16.55 -13.96
CA LEU A 503 5.21 15.64 -13.13
C LEU A 503 4.89 16.22 -11.74
N GLY A 504 5.69 17.18 -11.29
CA GLY A 504 5.55 17.83 -9.98
C GLY A 504 5.78 16.88 -8.80
N SER A 505 5.43 17.34 -7.60
CA SER A 505 5.55 16.58 -6.36
C SER A 505 4.26 15.81 -6.08
N ARG A 506 4.24 14.51 -6.36
CA ARG A 506 3.08 13.63 -6.13
C ARG A 506 3.52 12.30 -5.52
N CYS A 507 2.64 11.68 -4.72
CA CYS A 507 2.90 10.33 -4.26
C CYS A 507 2.83 9.34 -5.44
N THR A 508 3.38 8.15 -5.26
CA THR A 508 3.49 7.13 -6.31
C THR A 508 2.14 6.82 -6.99
N VAL A 509 1.06 6.80 -6.21
CA VAL A 509 -0.30 6.54 -6.71
C VAL A 509 -0.77 7.65 -7.66
N PHE A 510 -0.69 8.90 -7.22
CA PHE A 510 -1.09 10.04 -8.06
C PHE A 510 -0.14 10.29 -9.22
N MET A 511 1.12 9.85 -9.11
CA MET A 511 2.11 9.94 -10.16
C MET A 511 1.72 9.12 -11.39
N ASN A 512 1.12 7.94 -11.21
CA ASN A 512 0.58 7.15 -12.32
C ASN A 512 -0.40 7.96 -13.20
N SER A 513 -1.33 8.67 -12.57
CA SER A 513 -2.28 9.51 -13.30
C SER A 513 -1.58 10.65 -14.06
N SER A 514 -0.53 11.24 -13.47
CA SER A 514 0.28 12.27 -14.12
C SER A 514 1.05 11.70 -15.31
N ILE A 515 1.66 10.55 -15.17
CA ILE A 515 2.37 9.85 -16.25
C ILE A 515 1.43 9.56 -17.41
N ILE A 516 0.24 9.01 -17.15
CA ILE A 516 -0.76 8.74 -18.17
C ILE A 516 -1.17 10.02 -18.89
N THR A 517 -1.33 11.13 -18.15
CA THR A 517 -1.66 12.42 -18.74
C THR A 517 -0.54 12.91 -19.66
N GLU A 518 0.71 12.81 -19.21
CA GLU A 518 1.86 13.24 -20.00
C GLU A 518 2.09 12.31 -21.22
N GLN A 519 1.82 11.03 -21.11
CA GLN A 519 1.80 10.11 -22.25
C GLN A 519 0.73 10.49 -23.28
N ARG A 520 -0.45 10.91 -22.83
CA ARG A 520 -1.51 11.43 -23.70
C ARG A 520 -1.10 12.73 -24.37
N ASN A 521 -0.31 13.55 -23.69
CA ASN A 521 0.30 14.76 -24.23
C ASN A 521 1.50 14.48 -25.15
N GLY A 522 1.80 13.19 -25.43
CA GLY A 522 2.83 12.76 -26.39
C GLY A 522 4.23 12.70 -25.83
N LYS A 523 4.42 12.77 -24.51
CA LYS A 523 5.73 12.57 -23.88
C LYS A 523 6.18 11.12 -24.04
N ASN A 524 7.42 10.94 -24.45
CA ASN A 524 8.03 9.62 -24.60
C ASN A 524 8.59 9.08 -23.27
N PRO A 525 9.03 7.82 -23.17
CA PRO A 525 9.57 7.25 -21.94
C PRO A 525 10.79 8.00 -21.39
N GLU A 526 11.63 8.55 -22.26
CA GLU A 526 12.80 9.38 -21.88
C GLU A 526 12.36 10.65 -21.17
N ASP A 527 11.33 11.33 -21.71
CA ASP A 527 10.77 12.57 -21.15
C ASP A 527 10.13 12.32 -19.78
N ILE A 528 9.42 11.20 -19.65
CA ILE A 528 8.78 10.79 -18.39
C ILE A 528 9.86 10.45 -17.36
N MET A 529 10.92 9.73 -17.77
CA MET A 529 11.99 9.34 -16.85
C MET A 529 12.75 10.55 -16.32
N ALA A 530 12.99 11.55 -17.17
CA ALA A 530 13.59 12.82 -16.74
C ALA A 530 12.70 13.56 -15.72
N GLY A 531 11.39 13.60 -15.95
CA GLY A 531 10.41 14.15 -15.01
C GLY A 531 10.37 13.40 -13.69
N LEU A 532 10.46 12.08 -13.70
CA LEU A 532 10.48 11.25 -12.50
C LEU A 532 11.74 11.46 -11.65
N CYS A 533 12.91 11.61 -12.27
CA CYS A 533 14.17 11.94 -11.56
C CYS A 533 14.08 13.30 -10.85
N ARG A 534 13.38 14.28 -11.41
CA ARG A 534 13.11 15.56 -10.73
C ARG A 534 12.06 15.42 -9.64
N SER A 535 11.03 14.64 -9.90
CA SER A 535 9.91 14.45 -8.99
C SER A 535 10.32 13.79 -7.67
N ILE A 536 11.26 12.81 -7.69
CA ILE A 536 11.73 12.17 -6.45
C ILE A 536 12.36 13.22 -5.51
N ILE A 537 13.20 14.11 -6.01
CA ILE A 537 13.82 15.17 -5.21
C ILE A 537 12.77 16.17 -4.73
N GLN A 538 11.83 16.57 -5.59
CA GLN A 538 10.73 17.44 -5.18
C GLN A 538 9.89 16.81 -4.07
N ASN A 539 9.61 15.51 -4.13
CA ASN A 539 8.89 14.79 -3.07
C ASN A 539 9.66 14.80 -1.75
N VAL A 540 10.96 14.56 -1.78
CA VAL A 540 11.83 14.60 -0.60
C VAL A 540 11.68 15.95 0.11
N PHE A 541 11.86 17.04 -0.61
CA PHE A 541 11.88 18.38 0.01
C PHE A 541 10.49 18.92 0.35
N THR A 542 9.47 18.66 -0.47
CA THR A 542 8.15 19.24 -0.24
C THR A 542 7.27 18.42 0.70
N LYS A 543 7.46 17.10 0.75
CA LYS A 543 6.58 16.22 1.53
C LYS A 543 7.23 15.62 2.76
N VAL A 544 8.53 15.29 2.68
CA VAL A 544 9.22 14.65 3.80
C VAL A 544 9.94 15.71 4.64
N ILE A 545 10.95 16.34 4.08
CA ILE A 545 11.75 17.33 4.82
C ILE A 545 10.95 18.60 5.12
N ARG A 546 10.08 19.00 4.19
CA ARG A 546 9.21 20.19 4.31
C ARG A 546 9.98 21.48 4.60
N VAL A 547 11.17 21.59 4.02
CA VAL A 547 12.03 22.77 4.16
C VAL A 547 11.71 23.72 3.00
N SER A 548 11.24 24.92 3.32
CA SER A 548 11.01 26.00 2.36
C SER A 548 12.25 26.91 2.17
N ASN A 549 13.10 27.03 3.19
CA ASN A 549 14.37 27.76 3.11
C ASN A 549 15.52 26.79 2.95
N LEU A 550 16.06 26.68 1.74
CA LEU A 550 17.18 25.79 1.42
C LEU A 550 18.52 26.21 2.04
N ASP A 551 18.65 27.44 2.54
CA ASP A 551 19.85 27.89 3.25
C ASP A 551 20.01 27.18 4.60
N SER A 552 18.91 26.68 5.18
CA SER A 552 18.94 25.88 6.43
C SER A 552 19.64 24.52 6.27
N LEU A 553 19.96 24.10 5.06
CA LEU A 553 20.77 22.90 4.79
C LEU A 553 22.28 23.17 5.01
N GLY A 554 22.68 24.43 5.26
CA GLY A 554 24.08 24.81 5.42
C GLY A 554 24.86 24.83 4.10
N THR A 555 26.18 24.82 4.18
CA THR A 555 27.07 25.06 3.01
C THR A 555 27.54 23.77 2.34
N LYS A 556 27.76 22.69 3.07
CA LYS A 556 28.26 21.41 2.56
C LYS A 556 27.17 20.34 2.60
N ILE A 557 26.50 20.18 1.50
CA ILE A 557 25.43 19.17 1.32
C ILE A 557 26.04 17.89 0.77
N VAL A 558 25.96 16.81 1.52
CA VAL A 558 26.40 15.48 1.10
C VAL A 558 25.20 14.63 0.70
N VAL A 559 25.30 13.94 -0.43
CA VAL A 559 24.29 13.00 -0.89
C VAL A 559 24.88 11.58 -1.00
N GLN A 560 24.11 10.61 -0.52
CA GLN A 560 24.51 9.20 -0.48
C GLN A 560 23.28 8.28 -0.54
N GLY A 561 23.50 6.96 -0.45
CA GLY A 561 22.47 5.95 -0.67
C GLY A 561 22.43 5.45 -2.11
N GLY A 562 21.89 4.25 -2.31
CA GLY A 562 21.87 3.58 -3.61
C GLY A 562 21.17 4.37 -4.73
N THR A 563 20.23 5.24 -4.38
CA THR A 563 19.53 6.08 -5.36
C THR A 563 20.43 7.14 -5.98
N PHE A 564 21.43 7.63 -5.25
CA PHE A 564 22.43 8.57 -5.78
C PHE A 564 23.54 7.90 -6.61
N GLU A 565 23.49 6.59 -6.81
CA GLU A 565 24.23 5.94 -7.92
C GLU A 565 23.72 6.43 -9.29
N ASN A 566 22.51 6.94 -9.36
CA ASN A 566 21.87 7.49 -10.56
C ASN A 566 22.26 8.97 -10.76
N ASP A 567 23.02 9.24 -11.81
CA ASP A 567 23.50 10.59 -12.14
C ASP A 567 22.37 11.59 -12.45
N ALA A 568 21.22 11.13 -12.96
CA ALA A 568 20.09 12.02 -13.25
C ALA A 568 19.36 12.46 -11.97
N VAL A 569 19.35 11.64 -10.92
CA VAL A 569 18.85 12.04 -9.60
C VAL A 569 19.80 13.05 -8.94
N LEU A 570 21.11 12.84 -9.08
CA LEU A 570 22.10 13.77 -8.60
C LEU A 570 21.96 15.15 -9.29
N ARG A 571 21.82 15.17 -10.62
CA ARG A 571 21.61 16.41 -11.37
C ARG A 571 20.29 17.09 -10.96
N ALA A 572 19.22 16.31 -10.77
CA ALA A 572 17.96 16.84 -10.28
C ALA A 572 18.08 17.46 -8.87
N MET A 573 18.93 16.88 -8.02
CA MET A 573 19.22 17.45 -6.69
C MET A 573 19.92 18.82 -6.81
N GLU A 574 20.96 18.95 -7.65
CA GLU A 574 21.63 20.22 -7.88
C GLU A 574 20.71 21.28 -8.48
N GLU A 575 19.88 20.90 -9.47
CA GLU A 575 18.87 21.80 -10.03
C GLU A 575 17.89 22.29 -8.95
N TYR A 576 17.47 21.39 -8.04
CA TYR A 576 16.52 21.74 -7.00
C TYR A 576 17.09 22.68 -5.95
N VAL A 577 18.30 22.39 -5.46
CA VAL A 577 18.96 23.22 -4.43
C VAL A 577 19.65 24.46 -5.01
N GLY A 578 19.81 24.54 -6.33
CA GLY A 578 20.42 25.67 -7.04
C GLY A 578 21.93 25.83 -6.80
N ARG A 579 22.61 24.77 -6.34
CA ARG A 579 24.05 24.75 -6.06
C ARG A 579 24.63 23.34 -6.17
N GLU A 580 25.94 23.25 -6.29
CA GLU A 580 26.65 21.97 -6.30
C GLU A 580 26.44 21.20 -4.98
N VAL A 581 26.30 19.90 -5.08
CA VAL A 581 26.24 18.98 -3.94
C VAL A 581 27.37 17.98 -4.01
N ILE A 582 27.78 17.45 -2.85
CA ILE A 582 28.91 16.53 -2.76
C ILE A 582 28.32 15.10 -2.74
N ARG A 583 28.50 14.36 -3.82
CA ARG A 583 28.20 12.94 -3.80
C ARG A 583 29.29 12.17 -3.08
N ALA A 584 28.93 11.37 -2.07
CA ALA A 584 29.88 10.49 -1.39
C ALA A 584 30.59 9.58 -2.42
N PRO A 585 31.88 9.28 -2.23
CA PRO A 585 32.67 8.53 -3.22
C PRO A 585 32.15 7.12 -3.48
N TYR A 586 31.48 6.51 -2.50
CA TYR A 586 30.87 5.17 -2.55
C TYR A 586 29.43 5.22 -2.05
N PRO A 587 28.51 5.91 -2.75
CA PRO A 587 27.23 6.30 -2.19
C PRO A 587 26.38 5.09 -1.74
N GLY A 588 26.49 3.94 -2.42
CA GLY A 588 25.67 2.75 -2.12
C GLY A 588 26.12 1.93 -0.91
N ILE A 589 27.32 2.15 -0.37
CA ILE A 589 27.90 1.32 0.72
C ILE A 589 28.33 2.14 1.94
N MET A 590 27.88 3.40 2.05
CA MET A 590 28.29 4.30 3.14
C MET A 590 27.92 3.78 4.52
N GLY A 591 26.74 3.14 4.69
CA GLY A 591 26.35 2.53 5.96
C GLY A 591 27.34 1.45 6.42
N ALA A 592 27.76 0.58 5.50
CA ALA A 592 28.75 -0.47 5.79
C ALA A 592 30.14 0.12 6.12
N ILE A 593 30.58 1.16 5.40
CA ILE A 593 31.83 1.88 5.72
C ILE A 593 31.75 2.45 7.14
N GLY A 594 30.66 3.16 7.47
CA GLY A 594 30.50 3.82 8.76
C GLY A 594 30.53 2.85 9.94
N VAL A 595 29.81 1.74 9.85
CA VAL A 595 29.82 0.76 10.94
C VAL A 595 31.16 0.03 11.05
N GLY A 596 31.87 -0.19 9.93
CA GLY A 596 33.23 -0.72 9.94
C GLY A 596 34.21 0.21 10.67
N LEU A 597 34.09 1.52 10.45
CA LEU A 597 34.88 2.54 11.18
C LEU A 597 34.55 2.55 12.68
N ILE A 598 33.27 2.46 13.04
CA ILE A 598 32.84 2.42 14.44
C ILE A 598 33.36 1.12 15.12
N ALA A 599 33.31 0.00 14.42
CA ALA A 599 33.86 -1.26 14.92
C ALA A 599 35.37 -1.14 15.19
N LYS A 600 36.13 -0.48 14.30
CA LYS A 600 37.53 -0.16 14.51
C LYS A 600 37.74 0.72 15.74
N GLU A 601 37.02 1.82 15.86
CA GLU A 601 37.12 2.74 16.99
C GLU A 601 36.80 2.06 18.34
N GLN A 602 35.82 1.17 18.37
CA GLN A 602 35.51 0.40 19.57
C GLN A 602 36.62 -0.61 19.90
N TYR A 603 37.17 -1.28 18.91
CA TYR A 603 38.30 -2.18 19.06
C TYR A 603 39.52 -1.45 19.64
N GLU A 604 39.87 -0.29 19.09
CA GLU A 604 41.03 0.52 19.56
C GLU A 604 40.84 1.08 20.98
N LYS A 605 39.62 1.34 21.41
CA LYS A 605 39.28 1.81 22.75
C LYS A 605 39.12 0.71 23.77
N SER A 606 38.95 -0.54 23.33
CA SER A 606 38.78 -1.66 24.24
C SER A 606 40.09 -2.01 24.94
N THR A 607 40.03 -2.19 26.25
CA THR A 607 41.15 -2.70 27.07
C THR A 607 41.11 -4.20 27.27
N GLU A 608 40.04 -4.83 26.80
CA GLU A 608 39.85 -6.27 26.85
C GLU A 608 40.24 -6.91 25.50
N ASP A 609 40.84 -8.08 25.55
CA ASP A 609 41.11 -8.87 24.35
C ASP A 609 39.75 -9.43 23.83
N VAL A 610 39.18 -8.72 22.86
CA VAL A 610 37.84 -9.02 22.35
C VAL A 610 37.86 -10.25 21.41
N GLY A 611 39.03 -10.82 21.14
CA GLY A 611 39.23 -11.90 20.17
C GLY A 611 38.96 -11.43 18.73
N THR A 612 39.49 -12.19 17.78
CA THR A 612 39.17 -11.98 16.34
C THR A 612 37.90 -12.69 15.96
N TRP A 613 37.10 -12.05 15.10
CA TRP A 613 35.88 -12.65 14.55
C TRP A 613 36.24 -13.57 13.37
N ASP A 614 35.97 -14.89 13.49
CA ASP A 614 36.42 -15.89 12.53
C ASP A 614 35.31 -16.21 11.48
N LEU A 615 35.63 -15.99 10.21
CA LEU A 615 34.73 -16.34 9.11
C LEU A 615 34.54 -17.86 8.93
N ARG A 616 35.38 -18.69 9.53
CA ARG A 616 35.27 -20.17 9.48
C ARG A 616 34.05 -20.65 10.25
N ASP A 617 33.60 -19.94 11.27
CA ASP A 617 32.38 -20.26 12.02
C ASP A 617 31.12 -20.25 11.13
N LEU A 618 31.17 -19.50 10.03
CA LEU A 618 30.08 -19.51 9.06
C LEU A 618 29.92 -20.81 8.29
N ASP A 619 30.92 -21.68 8.22
CA ASP A 619 30.81 -22.94 7.48
C ASP A 619 29.77 -23.86 8.14
N THR A 620 29.74 -23.90 9.47
CA THR A 620 28.82 -24.69 10.27
C THR A 620 27.54 -23.96 10.67
N PHE A 621 27.49 -22.63 10.43
CA PHE A 621 26.32 -21.82 10.76
C PHE A 621 25.09 -22.30 9.99
N SER A 622 24.02 -22.54 10.71
CA SER A 622 22.68 -22.80 10.16
C SER A 622 21.62 -22.15 11.03
N TYR A 623 20.43 -22.04 10.52
CA TYR A 623 19.29 -21.52 11.28
C TYR A 623 18.00 -22.20 10.85
N GLU A 624 17.09 -22.29 11.80
CA GLU A 624 15.72 -22.73 11.57
C GLU A 624 14.77 -21.56 11.82
N GLN A 625 13.78 -21.44 10.96
CA GLN A 625 12.83 -20.35 11.02
C GLN A 625 11.42 -20.88 11.14
N GLN A 626 10.71 -20.45 12.18
CA GLN A 626 9.31 -20.72 12.40
C GLN A 626 8.51 -19.42 12.20
N ALA A 627 7.91 -19.28 11.03
CA ALA A 627 6.98 -18.21 10.76
C ALA A 627 5.60 -18.46 11.39
N ASN A 628 4.83 -17.42 11.63
CA ASN A 628 3.46 -17.49 12.18
C ASN A 628 3.32 -18.24 13.50
N ALA A 629 4.34 -18.21 14.35
CA ALA A 629 4.26 -18.77 15.69
C ALA A 629 3.35 -17.88 16.58
N PRO A 630 2.14 -18.35 16.99
CA PRO A 630 1.28 -17.53 17.82
C PRO A 630 1.91 -17.31 19.19
N CYS A 631 1.92 -16.07 19.66
CA CYS A 631 2.38 -15.73 21.00
C CYS A 631 1.38 -16.24 22.05
N PRO A 632 1.78 -17.10 23.00
CA PRO A 632 0.87 -17.70 23.96
C PRO A 632 0.64 -16.85 25.23
N PHE A 633 1.27 -15.66 25.34
CA PHE A 633 1.39 -14.94 26.61
C PHE A 633 0.27 -13.93 26.87
N CYS A 634 -0.63 -13.68 25.91
CA CYS A 634 -1.84 -12.85 26.11
C CYS A 634 -2.87 -13.11 25.00
N THR A 635 -4.06 -12.51 25.15
CA THR A 635 -5.19 -12.65 24.21
C THR A 635 -4.96 -12.04 22.83
N ASN A 636 -3.90 -11.26 22.61
CA ASN A 636 -3.57 -10.70 21.29
C ASN A 636 -3.05 -11.76 20.32
N HIS A 637 -2.48 -12.87 20.82
CA HIS A 637 -1.92 -13.95 20.00
C HIS A 637 -1.12 -13.46 18.80
N CYS A 638 -0.22 -12.48 18.99
CA CYS A 638 0.60 -11.91 17.92
C CYS A 638 1.30 -13.02 17.15
N GLN A 639 1.25 -12.98 15.84
CA GLN A 639 1.95 -13.93 14.98
C GLN A 639 3.42 -13.50 14.90
N ARG A 640 4.31 -14.31 15.47
CA ARG A 640 5.75 -14.06 15.56
C ARG A 640 6.50 -14.88 14.54
N THR A 641 7.64 -14.40 14.11
CA THR A 641 8.65 -15.24 13.48
C THR A 641 9.77 -15.48 14.47
N ILE A 642 10.07 -16.75 14.73
CA ILE A 642 11.14 -17.21 15.63
C ILE A 642 12.23 -17.78 14.77
N ILE A 643 13.47 -17.27 14.91
CA ILE A 643 14.64 -17.76 14.20
C ILE A 643 15.60 -18.30 15.26
N GLN A 644 15.97 -19.56 15.15
CA GLN A 644 16.93 -20.23 16.03
C GLN A 644 18.22 -20.48 15.27
N PHE A 645 19.34 -20.08 15.82
CA PHE A 645 20.66 -20.20 15.20
C PHE A 645 21.43 -21.39 15.78
N SER A 646 22.30 -22.00 14.96
CA SER A 646 23.14 -23.12 15.36
C SER A 646 24.13 -22.78 16.49
N ASN A 647 24.41 -21.50 16.74
CA ASN A 647 25.22 -21.03 17.88
C ASN A 647 24.44 -20.96 19.20
N GLY A 648 23.18 -21.37 19.23
CA GLY A 648 22.31 -21.36 20.41
C GLY A 648 21.56 -20.06 20.65
N ASN A 649 21.86 -18.98 19.90
CA ASN A 649 21.13 -17.74 19.97
C ASN A 649 19.79 -17.86 19.25
N SER A 650 18.89 -16.92 19.52
CA SER A 650 17.61 -16.80 18.84
C SER A 650 17.23 -15.35 18.58
N TRP A 651 16.40 -15.17 17.58
CA TRP A 651 15.79 -13.87 17.26
C TRP A 651 14.28 -14.04 17.09
N VAL A 652 13.52 -13.15 17.74
CA VAL A 652 12.06 -13.11 17.58
C VAL A 652 11.67 -11.77 16.99
N THR A 653 10.84 -11.80 15.98
CA THR A 653 10.33 -10.59 15.33
C THR A 653 8.81 -10.66 15.16
N ASN A 654 8.17 -9.53 14.85
CA ASN A 654 6.71 -9.34 14.86
C ASN A 654 6.05 -9.50 16.25
N ASN A 655 6.83 -9.58 17.31
CA ASN A 655 6.33 -9.40 18.67
C ASN A 655 5.92 -7.93 18.88
N ARG A 656 4.86 -7.72 19.66
CA ARG A 656 4.35 -6.36 19.95
C ARG A 656 4.67 -5.89 21.37
N CYS A 657 5.40 -6.71 22.12
CA CYS A 657 5.88 -6.38 23.46
C CYS A 657 6.98 -7.36 23.87
N GLU A 658 7.68 -7.08 24.94
CA GLU A 658 8.80 -7.86 25.48
C GLU A 658 8.40 -9.30 25.86
N LYS A 659 7.15 -9.56 26.26
CA LYS A 659 6.65 -10.93 26.49
C LYS A 659 6.75 -11.77 25.23
N GLY A 660 6.57 -11.13 24.06
CA GLY A 660 6.65 -11.79 22.78
C GLY A 660 8.05 -12.26 22.37
N GLU A 661 9.11 -11.81 23.04
CA GLU A 661 10.48 -12.30 22.83
C GLU A 661 10.74 -13.65 23.49
N ILE A 662 9.93 -14.02 24.47
CA ILE A 662 10.07 -15.28 25.21
C ILE A 662 9.65 -16.43 24.29
N ILE A 663 10.51 -17.44 24.17
CA ILE A 663 10.26 -18.64 23.37
C ILE A 663 9.89 -19.79 24.32
N GLY A 664 8.80 -20.50 24.01
CA GLY A 664 8.37 -21.69 24.74
C GLY A 664 6.92 -21.61 25.24
N ASP A 665 6.51 -22.65 25.93
CA ASP A 665 5.17 -22.79 26.51
C ASP A 665 5.12 -22.14 27.91
N PRO A 666 4.17 -21.24 28.20
CA PRO A 666 4.02 -20.59 29.50
C PRO A 666 3.78 -21.59 30.66
N ARG A 667 3.42 -22.83 30.38
CA ARG A 667 3.27 -23.91 31.35
C ARG A 667 4.59 -24.51 31.80
N ASN A 668 5.68 -24.24 31.10
CA ASN A 668 7.03 -24.62 31.51
C ASN A 668 7.51 -23.69 32.64
N ASP A 669 8.09 -24.26 33.70
CA ASP A 669 8.50 -23.53 34.92
C ASP A 669 9.56 -22.45 34.62
N GLU A 670 10.49 -22.69 33.72
CA GLU A 670 11.50 -21.69 33.33
C GLU A 670 10.89 -20.56 32.51
N VAL A 671 10.08 -20.86 31.50
CA VAL A 671 9.33 -19.89 30.71
C VAL A 671 8.39 -19.08 31.58
N GLY A 672 7.72 -19.75 32.55
CA GLY A 672 6.86 -19.09 33.54
C GLY A 672 7.63 -18.13 34.45
N LYS A 673 8.85 -18.49 34.87
CA LYS A 673 9.72 -17.58 35.64
C LYS A 673 10.17 -16.37 34.81
N GLN A 674 10.62 -16.60 33.60
CA GLN A 674 11.05 -15.56 32.68
C GLN A 674 9.89 -14.59 32.35
N LEU A 675 8.69 -15.13 32.13
CA LEU A 675 7.49 -14.32 31.92
C LEU A 675 7.16 -13.47 33.14
N LYS A 676 7.21 -14.05 34.35
CA LYS A 676 6.96 -13.30 35.61
C LYS A 676 8.00 -12.20 35.81
N GLU A 677 9.27 -12.44 35.50
CA GLU A 677 10.31 -11.44 35.59
C GLU A 677 10.11 -10.30 34.58
N THR A 678 9.79 -10.63 33.34
CA THR A 678 9.47 -9.63 32.29
C THR A 678 8.26 -8.80 32.68
N ILE A 679 7.20 -9.43 33.19
CA ILE A 679 6.02 -8.72 33.69
C ILE A 679 6.39 -7.82 34.87
N ARG A 680 7.21 -8.29 35.80
CA ARG A 680 7.64 -7.49 36.96
C ARG A 680 8.47 -6.27 36.55
N LYS A 681 9.34 -6.38 35.55
CA LYS A 681 10.09 -5.23 35.00
C LYS A 681 9.17 -4.20 34.37
N THR A 682 8.11 -4.63 33.70
CA THR A 682 7.12 -3.74 33.06
C THR A 682 6.06 -3.22 34.04
N GLN A 683 5.75 -3.95 35.10
CA GLN A 683 4.77 -3.57 36.13
C GLN A 683 5.22 -2.45 37.12
N SER A 684 6.41 -1.90 36.97
CA SER A 684 6.78 -0.68 37.69
C SER A 684 5.93 0.55 37.29
N VAL A 685 5.22 0.46 36.15
CA VAL A 685 4.26 1.45 35.66
C VAL A 685 2.88 0.78 35.61
N PRO A 686 1.83 1.32 36.26
CA PRO A 686 0.48 0.79 36.22
C PRO A 686 -0.08 0.89 34.78
N ASP A 687 -0.81 -0.16 34.34
CA ASP A 687 -1.52 -0.15 33.07
C ASP A 687 -2.83 0.66 33.19
N LEU A 688 -2.70 1.98 33.07
CA LEU A 688 -3.82 2.91 33.19
C LEU A 688 -4.90 2.68 32.10
N PHE A 689 -4.57 2.10 30.96
CA PHE A 689 -5.57 1.78 29.94
C PHE A 689 -6.43 0.59 30.37
N GLN A 690 -5.82 -0.42 30.97
CA GLN A 690 -6.57 -1.55 31.53
C GLN A 690 -7.44 -1.10 32.70
N GLU A 691 -6.91 -0.32 33.61
CA GLU A 691 -7.70 0.26 34.73
C GLU A 691 -8.86 1.11 34.24
N ARG A 692 -8.61 1.98 33.23
CA ARG A 692 -9.66 2.78 32.59
C ARG A 692 -10.76 1.89 32.00
N LYS A 693 -10.36 0.85 31.27
CA LYS A 693 -11.30 -0.11 30.68
C LYS A 693 -12.16 -0.78 31.73
N GLU A 694 -11.57 -1.25 32.81
CA GLU A 694 -12.27 -1.86 33.93
C GLU A 694 -13.25 -0.88 34.58
N LEU A 695 -12.84 0.37 34.83
CA LEU A 695 -13.73 1.40 35.37
C LEU A 695 -14.89 1.73 34.43
N LEU A 696 -14.67 1.77 33.12
CA LEU A 696 -15.71 2.15 32.16
C LEU A 696 -16.74 1.03 31.93
N PHE A 697 -16.35 -0.22 32.04
CA PHE A 697 -17.23 -1.34 31.69
C PHE A 697 -17.67 -2.19 32.87
N LYS A 698 -17.23 -1.86 34.11
CA LYS A 698 -17.76 -2.52 35.31
C LYS A 698 -19.21 -2.15 35.55
N GLU A 699 -19.91 -3.01 36.25
CA GLU A 699 -21.26 -2.73 36.67
C GLU A 699 -21.25 -1.85 37.90
N TYR A 700 -21.97 -0.73 37.84
CA TYR A 700 -22.15 0.19 38.94
C TYR A 700 -23.48 -0.09 39.64
N PRO A 701 -23.54 0.06 40.97
CA PRO A 701 -24.78 -0.13 41.71
C PRO A 701 -25.84 0.89 41.29
N TYR A 702 -27.08 0.47 41.20
CA TYR A 702 -28.22 1.30 40.89
C TYR A 702 -29.40 0.86 41.75
N PRO A 703 -30.38 1.76 42.07
CA PRO A 703 -31.55 1.41 42.85
C PRO A 703 -32.46 0.43 42.07
N VAL A 704 -33.17 -0.38 42.82
CA VAL A 704 -34.17 -1.27 42.23
C VAL A 704 -35.22 -0.42 41.48
N PRO A 705 -35.43 -0.65 40.19
CA PRO A 705 -36.36 0.16 39.41
C PRO A 705 -37.78 -0.01 39.89
N LYS A 706 -38.57 1.08 39.94
CA LYS A 706 -40.00 1.05 40.30
C LYS A 706 -40.85 0.19 39.31
N LYS A 707 -40.36 0.08 38.09
CA LYS A 707 -41.01 -0.66 37.00
C LYS A 707 -39.96 -1.37 36.13
N GLU A 708 -40.04 -2.67 35.99
CA GLU A 708 -39.26 -3.39 35.01
C GLU A 708 -39.88 -3.21 33.62
N ARG A 709 -39.00 -2.94 32.66
CA ARG A 709 -39.33 -2.73 31.25
C ARG A 709 -38.69 -3.86 30.45
N ASN A 710 -39.45 -4.70 29.80
CA ASN A 710 -38.94 -5.84 29.05
C ASN A 710 -38.48 -5.41 27.66
N ILE A 711 -37.56 -4.44 27.63
CA ILE A 711 -36.93 -3.90 26.43
C ILE A 711 -35.43 -3.91 26.66
N THR A 712 -34.70 -4.47 25.72
CA THR A 712 -33.21 -4.51 25.71
C THR A 712 -32.66 -3.38 24.88
N ILE A 713 -31.94 -2.45 25.53
CA ILE A 713 -31.27 -1.33 24.88
C ILE A 713 -29.84 -1.78 24.49
N GLY A 714 -29.57 -1.81 23.20
CA GLY A 714 -28.23 -2.06 22.68
C GLY A 714 -27.37 -0.79 22.72
N ILE A 715 -26.20 -0.90 23.31
CA ILE A 715 -25.20 0.19 23.37
C ILE A 715 -23.92 -0.29 22.71
N PRO A 716 -23.47 0.30 21.59
CA PRO A 716 -22.24 -0.07 20.96
C PRO A 716 -21.02 0.45 21.73
N ARG A 717 -19.96 -0.35 21.87
CA ARG A 717 -18.69 0.04 22.53
C ARG A 717 -17.82 0.88 21.59
N VAL A 718 -18.30 2.08 21.23
CA VAL A 718 -17.65 2.93 20.23
C VAL A 718 -17.63 4.40 20.63
N LEU A 719 -16.72 5.16 20.07
CA LEU A 719 -16.64 6.61 20.09
C LEU A 719 -16.84 7.20 21.52
N SER A 720 -17.83 8.07 21.72
CA SER A 720 -18.10 8.76 23.01
C SER A 720 -18.43 7.84 24.16
N TYR A 721 -18.83 6.62 23.92
CA TYR A 721 -19.12 5.64 24.97
C TYR A 721 -17.88 5.21 25.77
N TRP A 722 -16.67 5.37 25.21
CA TRP A 722 -15.42 5.18 25.94
C TRP A 722 -15.18 6.18 27.06
N ASP A 723 -16.03 7.19 27.17
CA ASP A 723 -16.01 8.14 28.30
C ASP A 723 -17.33 8.17 29.08
N THR A 724 -18.43 7.71 28.47
CA THR A 724 -19.77 7.90 29.03
C THR A 724 -20.49 6.60 29.35
N MET A 725 -19.86 5.45 29.19
CA MET A 725 -20.50 4.15 29.39
C MET A 725 -21.12 3.96 30.79
N PRO A 726 -20.40 4.30 31.90
CA PRO A 726 -20.99 4.17 33.24
C PRO A 726 -22.29 4.94 33.41
N PHE A 727 -22.36 6.14 32.83
CA PHE A 727 -23.57 6.97 32.90
C PHE A 727 -24.74 6.29 32.17
N TRP A 728 -24.54 5.87 30.94
CA TRP A 728 -25.63 5.33 30.12
C TRP A 728 -26.11 3.97 30.60
N THR A 729 -25.21 3.08 31.01
CA THR A 729 -25.59 1.78 31.53
C THR A 729 -26.38 1.89 32.84
N THR A 730 -25.90 2.71 33.77
CA THR A 730 -26.57 2.93 35.04
C THR A 730 -27.91 3.64 34.86
N PHE A 731 -27.98 4.64 33.99
CA PHE A 731 -29.17 5.39 33.68
C PHE A 731 -30.31 4.49 33.16
N PHE A 732 -30.05 3.69 32.10
CA PHE A 732 -31.08 2.81 31.57
C PHE A 732 -31.47 1.68 32.54
N LYS A 733 -30.52 1.11 33.28
CA LYS A 733 -30.81 0.09 34.28
C LYS A 733 -31.64 0.66 35.44
N SER A 734 -31.36 1.88 35.88
CA SER A 734 -32.18 2.56 36.91
C SER A 734 -33.62 2.82 36.46
N LEU A 735 -33.83 2.97 35.15
CA LEU A 735 -35.16 3.08 34.54
C LEU A 735 -35.85 1.73 34.30
N GLY A 736 -35.18 0.61 34.64
CA GLY A 736 -35.73 -0.75 34.49
C GLY A 736 -35.57 -1.36 33.09
N TYR A 737 -34.75 -0.81 32.24
CA TYR A 737 -34.38 -1.41 30.93
C TYR A 737 -33.26 -2.43 31.09
N LYS A 738 -33.27 -3.46 30.26
CA LYS A 738 -32.09 -4.32 30.06
C LYS A 738 -31.09 -3.58 29.18
N VAL A 739 -29.81 -3.68 29.51
CA VAL A 739 -28.74 -3.06 28.72
C VAL A 739 -27.83 -4.15 28.18
N GLN A 740 -27.64 -4.17 26.89
CA GLN A 740 -26.73 -5.08 26.18
C GLN A 740 -25.63 -4.26 25.49
N LEU A 741 -24.39 -4.49 25.89
CA LEU A 741 -23.22 -3.93 25.20
C LEU A 741 -22.83 -4.83 24.03
N SER A 742 -22.32 -4.23 22.96
CA SER A 742 -21.64 -5.01 21.91
C SER A 742 -20.35 -5.66 22.47
N ASP A 743 -19.85 -6.67 21.81
CA ASP A 743 -18.58 -7.31 22.15
C ASP A 743 -17.41 -6.30 22.08
N GLU A 744 -16.24 -6.69 22.56
CA GLU A 744 -15.01 -5.93 22.33
C GLU A 744 -14.70 -5.92 20.83
N SER A 745 -14.07 -4.82 20.39
CA SER A 745 -13.68 -4.67 18.97
C SER A 745 -12.69 -5.76 18.57
N THR A 746 -13.07 -6.54 17.56
CA THR A 746 -12.22 -7.54 16.92
C THR A 746 -12.11 -7.26 15.43
N ARG A 747 -11.23 -7.98 14.75
CA ARG A 747 -11.10 -7.89 13.29
C ARG A 747 -12.41 -8.32 12.59
N GLU A 748 -13.06 -9.38 13.08
CA GLU A 748 -14.31 -9.88 12.53
C GLU A 748 -15.43 -8.83 12.65
N ILE A 749 -15.53 -8.15 13.80
CA ILE A 749 -16.50 -7.06 13.98
C ILE A 749 -16.23 -5.95 12.97
N TYR A 750 -14.98 -5.52 12.81
CA TYR A 750 -14.61 -4.49 11.82
C TYR A 750 -15.00 -4.93 10.40
N GLU A 751 -14.58 -6.12 9.99
CA GLU A 751 -14.82 -6.62 8.64
C GLU A 751 -16.32 -6.81 8.34
N SER A 752 -17.11 -7.23 9.32
CA SER A 752 -18.58 -7.37 9.18
C SER A 752 -19.29 -6.05 8.83
N GLY A 753 -18.71 -4.92 9.25
CA GLY A 753 -19.25 -3.57 8.99
C GLY A 753 -18.67 -2.87 7.77
N LEU A 754 -17.63 -3.44 7.15
CA LEU A 754 -16.77 -2.72 6.19
C LEU A 754 -17.54 -2.20 4.97
N SER A 755 -18.46 -2.97 4.42
CA SER A 755 -19.25 -2.58 3.24
C SER A 755 -20.15 -1.35 3.46
N ALA A 756 -20.52 -1.09 4.71
CA ALA A 756 -21.38 0.04 5.07
C ALA A 756 -20.61 1.34 5.38
N VAL A 757 -19.30 1.29 5.46
CA VAL A 757 -18.46 2.47 5.71
C VAL A 757 -18.59 3.44 4.53
N THR A 758 -19.09 4.65 4.80
CA THR A 758 -19.43 5.63 3.76
C THR A 758 -18.23 6.38 3.18
N SER A 759 -17.11 6.36 3.87
CA SER A 759 -15.89 7.04 3.44
C SER A 759 -14.65 6.31 3.91
N ASP A 760 -13.75 6.02 3.00
CA ASP A 760 -12.48 5.38 3.31
C ASP A 760 -11.53 6.29 4.12
N THR A 761 -11.74 7.60 4.05
CA THR A 761 -10.92 8.59 4.74
C THR A 761 -11.35 8.86 6.20
N VAL A 762 -12.50 8.33 6.64
CA VAL A 762 -12.93 8.50 8.03
C VAL A 762 -11.99 7.75 8.99
N CYS A 763 -11.81 8.27 10.19
CA CYS A 763 -10.91 7.66 11.18
C CYS A 763 -11.35 6.22 11.54
N PHE A 764 -10.39 5.37 11.85
CA PHE A 764 -10.61 3.94 12.12
C PHE A 764 -11.65 3.67 13.23
N PRO A 765 -11.66 4.38 14.39
CA PRO A 765 -12.69 4.19 15.41
C PRO A 765 -14.12 4.39 14.92
N ALA A 766 -14.34 5.29 13.98
CA ALA A 766 -15.66 5.49 13.39
C ALA A 766 -16.06 4.34 12.46
N LYS A 767 -15.12 3.76 11.72
CA LYS A 767 -15.37 2.58 10.87
C LYS A 767 -15.87 1.37 11.68
N LEU A 768 -15.44 1.23 12.92
CA LEU A 768 -15.87 0.14 13.83
C LEU A 768 -17.37 0.18 14.16
N VAL A 769 -17.99 1.37 14.15
CA VAL A 769 -19.39 1.55 14.53
C VAL A 769 -20.31 0.60 13.76
N HIS A 770 -20.13 0.49 12.47
CA HIS A 770 -20.95 -0.36 11.59
C HIS A 770 -20.95 -1.84 12.01
N GLY A 771 -19.80 -2.38 12.37
CA GLY A 771 -19.65 -3.76 12.85
C GLY A 771 -20.29 -3.96 14.22
N HIS A 772 -20.15 -3.01 15.13
CA HIS A 772 -20.78 -3.06 16.46
C HIS A 772 -22.31 -3.02 16.40
N LEU A 773 -22.89 -2.27 15.46
CA LEU A 773 -24.34 -2.29 15.23
C LEU A 773 -24.81 -3.66 14.75
N ARG A 774 -24.09 -4.28 13.80
CA ARG A 774 -24.39 -5.65 13.35
C ARG A 774 -24.26 -6.67 14.47
N ASN A 775 -23.26 -6.54 15.33
CA ASN A 775 -23.06 -7.41 16.49
C ASN A 775 -24.26 -7.33 17.44
N LEU A 776 -24.75 -6.12 17.75
CA LEU A 776 -25.94 -5.93 18.61
C LEU A 776 -27.21 -6.53 18.00
N VAL A 777 -27.41 -6.37 16.70
CA VAL A 777 -28.61 -6.87 16.02
C VAL A 777 -28.53 -8.37 15.78
N LYS A 778 -27.46 -8.87 15.16
CA LYS A 778 -27.39 -10.26 14.69
C LYS A 778 -27.05 -11.26 15.78
N LYS A 779 -26.22 -10.89 16.76
CA LYS A 779 -25.81 -11.77 17.84
C LYS A 779 -26.71 -11.64 19.07
N TYR A 780 -27.04 -10.41 19.45
CA TYR A 780 -27.74 -10.14 20.71
C TYR A 780 -29.23 -9.86 20.56
N HIS A 781 -29.71 -9.65 19.33
CA HIS A 781 -31.13 -9.42 19.02
C HIS A 781 -31.78 -8.36 19.93
N VAL A 782 -31.12 -7.21 20.05
CA VAL A 782 -31.59 -6.11 20.89
C VAL A 782 -32.86 -5.46 20.33
N ASP A 783 -33.73 -4.96 21.21
CA ASP A 783 -34.99 -4.36 20.80
C ASP A 783 -34.82 -2.93 20.26
N ARG A 784 -33.83 -2.21 20.71
CA ARG A 784 -33.50 -0.85 20.27
C ARG A 784 -32.01 -0.60 20.40
N ILE A 785 -31.46 0.28 19.59
CA ILE A 785 -30.07 0.75 19.70
C ILE A 785 -30.08 2.23 20.07
N PHE A 786 -29.33 2.59 21.12
CA PHE A 786 -29.19 3.97 21.56
C PHE A 786 -27.80 4.48 21.24
N MET A 787 -27.69 5.57 20.46
CA MET A 787 -26.42 6.20 20.08
C MET A 787 -26.60 7.71 19.90
N PRO A 788 -26.52 8.51 21.00
CA PRO A 788 -26.78 9.94 20.94
C PRO A 788 -25.69 10.72 20.21
N SER A 789 -26.09 11.76 19.51
CA SER A 789 -25.21 12.79 18.95
C SER A 789 -25.03 13.91 20.00
N ILE A 790 -23.97 13.88 20.78
CA ILE A 790 -23.65 14.90 21.79
C ILE A 790 -22.67 15.89 21.15
N THR A 791 -23.09 17.13 20.94
CA THR A 791 -22.28 18.13 20.26
C THR A 791 -21.37 18.90 21.21
N THR A 792 -21.83 19.13 22.42
CA THR A 792 -21.11 19.89 23.45
C THR A 792 -21.31 19.25 24.82
N VAL A 793 -20.29 19.35 25.67
CA VAL A 793 -20.32 18.94 27.07
C VAL A 793 -19.86 20.09 27.93
N PRO A 794 -20.33 20.18 29.22
CA PRO A 794 -19.84 21.20 30.14
C PRO A 794 -18.32 21.09 30.31
N PRO A 795 -17.58 22.20 30.35
CA PRO A 795 -16.13 22.19 30.54
C PRO A 795 -15.78 21.63 31.92
N GLU A 796 -14.77 20.81 32.02
CA GLU A 796 -14.23 20.30 33.27
C GLU A 796 -13.47 21.40 34.03
N ASN A 797 -12.83 22.30 33.26
CA ASN A 797 -12.10 23.44 33.82
C ASN A 797 -12.74 24.74 33.32
N MET A 798 -13.15 25.59 34.24
CA MET A 798 -13.82 26.89 33.99
C MET A 798 -12.98 27.88 33.15
N GLU A 799 -11.68 27.68 33.08
CA GLU A 799 -10.76 28.50 32.25
C GLU A 799 -10.75 28.11 30.77
N LYS A 800 -11.32 26.97 30.39
CA LYS A 800 -11.35 26.49 29.02
C LYS A 800 -12.67 26.81 28.33
N THR A 801 -12.59 27.37 27.17
CA THR A 801 -13.73 27.83 26.34
C THR A 801 -14.22 26.79 25.31
N SER A 802 -13.47 25.72 25.08
CA SER A 802 -13.82 24.71 24.07
C SER A 802 -14.59 23.55 24.71
N GLU A 803 -15.87 23.47 24.41
CA GLU A 803 -16.81 22.45 24.87
C GLU A 803 -17.23 21.51 23.73
N SER A 804 -16.76 21.75 22.51
CA SER A 804 -17.20 21.01 21.34
C SER A 804 -16.54 19.64 21.25
N MET A 805 -17.37 18.61 21.10
CA MET A 805 -16.90 17.25 20.81
C MET A 805 -16.26 17.15 19.42
N CYS A 806 -15.41 16.14 19.20
CA CYS A 806 -14.84 15.84 17.90
C CYS A 806 -15.94 15.76 16.80
N ALA A 807 -15.70 16.40 15.66
CA ALA A 807 -16.68 16.49 14.56
C ALA A 807 -17.17 15.11 14.09
N VAL A 808 -16.28 14.10 14.02
CA VAL A 808 -16.61 12.73 13.67
C VAL A 808 -17.48 12.10 14.76
N VAL A 809 -17.07 12.20 16.02
CA VAL A 809 -17.80 11.57 17.14
C VAL A 809 -19.22 12.09 17.22
N LYS A 810 -19.41 13.41 17.18
CA LYS A 810 -20.76 14.02 17.28
C LYS A 810 -21.62 13.84 16.02
N GLY A 811 -20.99 13.73 14.84
CA GLY A 811 -21.69 13.59 13.55
C GLY A 811 -22.04 12.15 13.18
N TYR A 812 -21.32 11.18 13.70
CA TYR A 812 -21.42 9.80 13.22
C TYR A 812 -22.80 9.14 13.47
N PRO A 813 -23.52 9.37 14.56
CA PRO A 813 -24.88 8.88 14.71
C PRO A 813 -25.82 9.34 13.57
N ILE A 814 -25.61 10.57 13.06
CA ILE A 814 -26.37 11.10 11.90
C ILE A 814 -25.96 10.41 10.61
N VAL A 815 -24.65 10.13 10.44
CA VAL A 815 -24.14 9.34 9.29
C VAL A 815 -24.79 7.96 9.29
N ILE A 816 -24.79 7.25 10.43
CA ILE A 816 -25.46 5.94 10.55
C ILE A 816 -26.94 6.03 10.18
N ARG A 817 -27.66 7.04 10.71
CA ARG A 817 -29.09 7.21 10.41
C ARG A 817 -29.36 7.35 8.91
N ASN A 818 -28.45 7.99 8.17
CA ASN A 818 -28.64 8.26 6.75
C ASN A 818 -28.07 7.17 5.82
N SER A 819 -27.14 6.35 6.28
CA SER A 819 -26.42 5.41 5.41
C SER A 819 -26.50 3.94 5.83
N ASP A 820 -26.59 3.67 7.13
CA ASP A 820 -26.58 2.30 7.68
C ASP A 820 -27.60 2.15 8.82
N ASN A 821 -28.80 2.72 8.62
CA ASN A 821 -29.82 2.82 9.65
C ASN A 821 -30.33 1.43 10.06
N PRO A 822 -30.17 1.01 11.33
CA PRO A 822 -30.70 -0.26 11.82
C PRO A 822 -32.21 -0.43 11.66
N GLN A 823 -32.98 0.68 11.74
CA GLN A 823 -34.42 0.65 11.53
C GLN A 823 -34.77 0.20 10.11
N ASP A 824 -34.07 0.71 9.11
CA ASP A 824 -34.38 0.44 7.70
C ASP A 824 -33.89 -0.95 7.28
N LYS A 825 -32.72 -1.38 7.80
CA LYS A 825 -32.08 -2.64 7.41
C LYS A 825 -32.56 -3.87 8.18
N TRP A 826 -32.90 -3.70 9.45
CA TRP A 826 -33.20 -4.83 10.34
C TRP A 826 -34.45 -4.63 11.18
N ASN A 827 -35.22 -3.57 10.94
CA ASN A 827 -36.41 -3.19 11.70
C ASN A 827 -36.14 -3.04 13.22
N VAL A 828 -34.92 -2.56 13.57
CA VAL A 828 -34.50 -2.26 14.95
C VAL A 828 -34.43 -0.74 15.13
N PRO A 829 -35.27 -0.14 16.03
CA PRO A 829 -35.23 1.29 16.28
C PRO A 829 -33.85 1.80 16.62
N PHE A 830 -33.43 2.87 15.94
CA PHE A 830 -32.14 3.53 16.13
C PHE A 830 -32.32 4.92 16.72
N ASP A 831 -32.06 5.01 17.99
CA ASP A 831 -32.22 6.23 18.80
C ASP A 831 -30.92 7.05 18.76
N ALA A 832 -30.95 8.11 17.97
CA ALA A 832 -29.81 9.01 17.82
C ALA A 832 -30.23 10.46 18.12
N PRO A 833 -30.62 10.75 19.39
CA PRO A 833 -31.01 12.12 19.77
C PRO A 833 -29.84 13.10 19.65
N LEU A 834 -30.15 14.33 19.27
CA LEU A 834 -29.19 15.42 19.22
C LEU A 834 -29.22 16.20 20.55
N PHE A 835 -28.10 16.21 21.23
CA PHE A 835 -27.95 16.87 22.54
C PHE A 835 -26.87 17.98 22.49
N HIS A 836 -27.20 19.11 23.11
CA HIS A 836 -26.32 20.24 23.31
C HIS A 836 -26.20 20.48 24.80
N TRP A 837 -25.23 19.90 25.48
CA TRP A 837 -25.07 19.92 26.91
C TRP A 837 -24.08 21.00 27.36
N HIS A 838 -24.46 22.27 27.23
CA HIS A 838 -23.59 23.36 27.72
C HIS A 838 -23.55 23.44 29.25
N THR A 839 -24.64 23.06 29.91
CA THR A 839 -24.78 23.06 31.35
C THR A 839 -25.42 21.77 31.86
N LYS A 840 -25.29 21.51 33.18
CA LYS A 840 -26.05 20.41 33.83
C LYS A 840 -27.57 20.57 33.64
N LYS A 841 -28.09 21.80 33.67
CA LYS A 841 -29.52 22.07 33.46
C LYS A 841 -29.94 21.73 32.00
N ASP A 842 -29.12 22.03 31.04
CA ASP A 842 -29.41 21.67 29.63
C ASP A 842 -29.47 20.16 29.45
N ARG A 843 -28.54 19.43 30.06
CA ARG A 843 -28.54 17.96 30.04
C ARG A 843 -29.83 17.42 30.67
N GLN A 844 -30.21 17.89 31.86
CA GLN A 844 -31.43 17.46 32.51
C GLN A 844 -32.67 17.75 31.65
N ARG A 845 -32.81 18.98 31.17
CA ARG A 845 -33.96 19.39 30.37
C ARG A 845 -34.12 18.57 29.10
N GLN A 846 -33.03 18.40 28.33
CA GLN A 846 -33.04 17.71 27.04
C GLN A 846 -33.26 16.22 27.23
N LEU A 847 -32.62 15.60 28.23
CA LEU A 847 -32.77 14.17 28.50
C LEU A 847 -34.16 13.82 29.00
N VAL A 848 -34.69 14.63 29.94
CA VAL A 848 -36.08 14.47 30.41
C VAL A 848 -37.05 14.55 29.25
N LYS A 849 -36.97 15.60 28.44
CA LYS A 849 -37.86 15.76 27.29
C LYS A 849 -37.78 14.57 26.32
N TYR A 850 -36.56 14.12 25.99
CA TYR A 850 -36.37 12.99 25.06
C TYR A 850 -36.97 11.70 25.64
N MET A 851 -36.74 11.43 26.92
CA MET A 851 -37.24 10.20 27.56
C MET A 851 -38.75 10.22 27.73
N GLU A 852 -39.37 11.37 27.98
CA GLU A 852 -40.85 11.52 28.01
C GLU A 852 -41.42 11.30 26.59
N ASP A 853 -40.87 11.93 25.56
CA ASP A 853 -41.40 11.91 24.21
C ASP A 853 -41.22 10.54 23.51
N VAL A 854 -40.11 9.85 23.73
CA VAL A 854 -39.74 8.65 22.99
C VAL A 854 -39.90 7.34 23.79
N TYR A 855 -39.59 7.40 25.09
CA TYR A 855 -39.59 6.24 25.97
C TYR A 855 -40.78 6.20 26.93
N TYR A 856 -41.60 7.26 26.94
CA TYR A 856 -42.78 7.41 27.80
C TYR A 856 -42.43 7.21 29.28
N VAL A 857 -41.28 7.74 29.72
CA VAL A 857 -40.79 7.69 31.09
C VAL A 857 -41.04 9.04 31.77
N SER A 858 -41.61 9.03 32.95
CA SER A 858 -41.94 10.27 33.63
C SER A 858 -40.71 11.08 34.03
N LYS A 859 -40.86 12.42 34.11
CA LYS A 859 -39.81 13.31 34.52
C LYS A 859 -39.21 12.93 35.86
N GLU A 860 -40.02 12.49 36.84
CA GLU A 860 -39.55 12.04 38.14
C GLU A 860 -38.60 10.84 38.03
N GLU A 861 -38.96 9.81 37.25
CA GLU A 861 -38.13 8.63 37.03
C GLU A 861 -36.79 9.00 36.35
N VAL A 862 -36.85 9.86 35.31
CA VAL A 862 -35.64 10.33 34.61
C VAL A 862 -34.73 11.09 35.54
N MET A 863 -35.26 12.01 36.32
CA MET A 863 -34.47 12.81 37.26
C MET A 863 -33.84 11.94 38.37
N ASN A 864 -34.54 10.96 38.88
CA ASN A 864 -34.01 10.00 39.84
C ASN A 864 -32.89 9.16 39.25
N ALA A 865 -33.03 8.64 37.99
CA ALA A 865 -32.01 7.87 37.29
C ALA A 865 -30.77 8.72 36.95
N MET A 866 -30.91 10.03 36.77
CA MET A 866 -29.80 10.94 36.55
C MET A 866 -29.03 11.27 37.83
N HIS A 867 -29.63 11.13 38.98
CA HIS A 867 -28.99 11.36 40.29
C HIS A 867 -28.30 10.13 40.87
N THR A 868 -28.58 8.94 40.31
CA THR A 868 -27.88 7.68 40.61
C THR A 868 -26.46 7.70 40.08
#